data_ae49ee2ccf2128e59ca24dc0f5b855a7
#
_entry.id   ae49ee2ccf2128e59ca24dc0f5b855a7
#
_cell.length_a   1.000
_cell.length_b   1.000
_cell.length_c   1.000
_cell.angle_alpha   90.00
_cell.angle_beta   90.00
_cell.angle_gamma   90.00
#
_symmetry.space_group_name_H-M   'P 1'
#
loop_
_entity.id
_entity.type
_entity.pdbx_description
1 polymer ?
#
loop_
_entity_poly.entity_id
_entity_poly.type
_entity_poly.pdbx_seq_one_letter_code
_entity_poly.pdbx_strand_id
1 'polypeptide(L)'
;MKKLNSLCASLLVTLAASAQTATYTNPVINRSAPDPTVVRADDGTFYLYSTEDVTNLPIYSSKNLVNWTFVGTAFTDASRPQWLPEGRIWAPCINRVGSQYVLYYSKSVWGGEWDAGIGVATSQSPTGPFTDHGNMFISKGIGIQNCIDPFYIEDGGRKYLFWGSFHGIYSCELSDDGMSLKAGAKPQQVAGSFMEGTYIKRRGGYYYLFGSAGTCCDGERSTYRVTVGRSRSLFGPYVDRQGRPLLDNNFEVMLHRNQRVIGPGHNAELVTDAEGSDWLLYHGFSADSPDEGRKVWLDRVDWVDGWPHVMGSSPSAVAAAPVVEGMKSLTLSGLDPAHFESNIEGRQTHLYTMRNSKGMEVCITNFGARIVSIMVPDRKGVMRDVVLGYDNIAQYADRINFGSDFGAAIGRYANRINKGQITVDGKTIQLPQNNYGHCLHGGPTGWQYKVYDGRQLNDSTLQMTVFSPDGDNNFPGAVTATVTYTLTHDNAIDIRYEATTTKKTVINMTNHSYFNLNGDPSHDGENQMLYINADRYTPADTTYMTTGEELSVAGTPMDFRRFTSLSRDINNKQFDMTRNAGGFDHNWCLNTWQKGKGNDKKLAAALYSPTTGIRLDVYTDEPGIQIYTGNFLNASFAAKHGYRYPRHASVCLETQHYPDSPNKPQWLSPWLEPGQKYTSHCRYQFSAWKDLKKKK
;
A
#
# COMPACT_ATOMS: atom_id res chain seq x y z
N MET A 1 31.39 31.97 56.13
CA MET A 1 31.62 31.48 54.73
C MET A 1 30.90 30.17 54.59
N LYS A 2 29.68 30.15 54.11
CA LYS A 2 28.88 28.93 53.84
C LYS A 2 28.86 28.71 52.34
N LYS A 3 29.33 27.53 51.86
CA LYS A 3 29.27 27.11 50.46
C LYS A 3 27.85 26.65 50.15
N LEU A 4 27.26 27.23 49.15
CA LEU A 4 25.98 26.80 48.56
C LEU A 4 26.32 25.81 47.43
N ASN A 5 25.95 24.57 47.61
CA ASN A 5 25.96 23.55 46.53
C ASN A 5 24.66 23.65 45.76
N SER A 6 24.75 24.03 44.51
CA SER A 6 23.63 24.00 43.55
C SER A 6 23.58 22.61 42.91
N LEU A 7 22.53 21.85 43.19
CA LEU A 7 22.21 20.60 42.52
C LEU A 7 21.38 20.91 41.25
N CYS A 8 22.02 20.82 40.09
CA CYS A 8 21.27 20.80 38.84
C CYS A 8 20.67 19.39 38.61
N ALA A 9 19.38 19.26 38.86
CA ALA A 9 18.62 18.10 38.47
C ALA A 9 18.30 18.21 36.99
N SER A 10 18.99 17.43 36.13
CA SER A 10 18.64 17.28 34.71
C SER A 10 17.40 16.41 34.59
N LEU A 11 16.28 17.03 34.26
CA LEU A 11 15.04 16.32 33.87
C LEU A 11 15.29 15.73 32.46
N LEU A 12 15.57 14.44 32.37
CA LEU A 12 15.44 13.67 31.13
C LEU A 12 13.95 13.50 30.84
N VAL A 13 13.40 14.34 29.97
CA VAL A 13 12.10 14.09 29.35
C VAL A 13 12.36 13.07 28.24
N THR A 14 12.09 11.80 28.51
CA THR A 14 11.94 10.79 27.47
C THR A 14 10.65 11.08 26.73
N LEU A 15 10.76 11.76 25.57
CA LEU A 15 9.69 11.79 24.57
C LEU A 15 9.55 10.35 24.04
N ALA A 16 8.53 9.64 24.51
CA ALA A 16 8.05 8.45 23.81
C ALA A 16 7.48 8.91 22.46
N ALA A 17 8.23 8.67 21.39
CA ALA A 17 7.68 8.77 20.04
C ALA A 17 6.54 7.75 19.97
N SER A 18 5.28 8.21 19.90
CA SER A 18 4.15 7.34 19.57
C SER A 18 4.37 6.86 18.13
N ALA A 19 4.77 5.61 17.97
CA ALA A 19 4.80 4.97 16.66
C ALA A 19 3.38 5.04 16.10
N GLN A 20 3.20 5.76 15.01
CA GLN A 20 1.91 5.87 14.34
C GLN A 20 1.53 4.49 13.81
N THR A 21 0.42 3.94 14.26
CA THR A 21 -0.06 2.61 13.89
C THR A 21 -0.34 2.57 12.38
N ALA A 22 0.29 1.62 11.68
CA ALA A 22 0.00 1.38 10.26
C ALA A 22 -1.50 1.11 10.08
N THR A 23 -2.12 1.62 9.02
CA THR A 23 -3.52 1.33 8.70
C THR A 23 -3.62 0.39 7.50
N TYR A 24 -4.73 -0.34 7.41
CA TYR A 24 -5.05 -1.17 6.25
C TYR A 24 -6.48 -0.88 5.77
N THR A 25 -6.77 -1.31 4.55
CA THR A 25 -8.08 -1.19 3.91
C THR A 25 -8.68 -2.57 3.70
N ASN A 26 -9.92 -2.75 4.10
CA ASN A 26 -10.71 -3.95 3.85
C ASN A 26 -11.38 -3.93 2.46
N PRO A 27 -11.59 -5.11 1.81
CA PRO A 27 -11.24 -6.46 2.26
C PRO A 27 -9.74 -6.76 2.12
N VAL A 28 -9.16 -7.56 3.04
CA VAL A 28 -7.75 -7.96 2.99
C VAL A 28 -7.47 -9.04 1.92
N ILE A 29 -8.49 -9.84 1.53
CA ILE A 29 -8.45 -10.66 0.31
C ILE A 29 -9.61 -10.20 -0.57
N ASN A 30 -9.31 -9.50 -1.66
CA ASN A 30 -10.30 -8.91 -2.57
C ASN A 30 -10.68 -9.87 -3.71
N ARG A 31 -10.94 -11.13 -3.37
CA ARG A 31 -11.49 -12.17 -4.24
C ARG A 31 -12.29 -13.14 -3.38
N SER A 32 -13.10 -14.00 -4.00
CA SER A 32 -13.84 -15.02 -3.25
C SER A 32 -12.89 -15.96 -2.51
N ALA A 33 -13.02 -16.02 -1.19
CA ALA A 33 -12.30 -16.91 -0.28
C ALA A 33 -13.16 -17.14 0.98
N PRO A 34 -14.31 -17.85 0.84
CA PRO A 34 -15.27 -18.00 1.94
C PRO A 34 -14.80 -18.99 2.98
N ASP A 35 -15.40 -18.90 4.17
CA ASP A 35 -15.23 -19.80 5.29
C ASP A 35 -13.74 -19.95 5.69
N PRO A 36 -13.05 -18.84 6.02
CA PRO A 36 -11.61 -18.87 6.26
C PRO A 36 -11.25 -19.59 7.57
N THR A 37 -10.10 -20.28 7.57
CA THR A 37 -9.37 -20.73 8.75
C THR A 37 -7.90 -20.30 8.62
N VAL A 38 -7.20 -20.05 9.73
CA VAL A 38 -5.84 -19.53 9.70
C VAL A 38 -4.92 -20.25 10.67
N VAL A 39 -3.71 -20.57 10.24
CA VAL A 39 -2.64 -21.11 11.10
C VAL A 39 -1.38 -20.27 10.97
N ARG A 40 -0.64 -20.11 12.05
CA ARG A 40 0.69 -19.49 12.04
C ARG A 40 1.77 -20.56 12.06
N ALA A 41 2.65 -20.53 11.08
CA ALA A 41 3.81 -21.43 11.00
C ALA A 41 4.97 -20.95 11.91
N ASP A 42 5.98 -21.81 12.12
CA ASP A 42 7.12 -21.52 13.02
C ASP A 42 7.96 -20.34 12.55
N ASP A 43 7.98 -20.06 11.24
CA ASP A 43 8.69 -18.92 10.64
C ASP A 43 7.89 -17.61 10.77
N GLY A 44 6.77 -17.64 11.50
CA GLY A 44 5.87 -16.51 11.72
C GLY A 44 4.90 -16.22 10.57
N THR A 45 4.94 -16.98 9.46
CA THR A 45 4.02 -16.83 8.33
C THR A 45 2.63 -17.34 8.70
N PHE A 46 1.60 -16.57 8.37
CA PHE A 46 0.21 -16.99 8.45
C PHE A 46 -0.20 -17.66 7.14
N TYR A 47 -0.93 -18.74 7.24
CA TYR A 47 -1.54 -19.44 6.12
C TYR A 47 -3.04 -19.51 6.33
N LEU A 48 -3.80 -18.98 5.35
CA LEU A 48 -5.26 -18.99 5.35
C LEU A 48 -5.74 -19.95 4.28
N TYR A 49 -6.70 -20.78 4.67
CA TYR A 49 -7.40 -21.70 3.77
C TYR A 49 -8.86 -21.30 3.71
N SER A 50 -9.54 -21.59 2.61
CA SER A 50 -10.95 -21.26 2.45
C SER A 50 -11.69 -22.34 1.66
N THR A 51 -13.01 -22.32 1.73
CA THR A 51 -13.89 -23.13 0.87
C THR A 51 -13.48 -22.98 -0.60
N GLU A 52 -13.58 -24.05 -1.35
CA GLU A 52 -13.15 -24.11 -2.74
C GLU A 52 -14.04 -23.31 -3.70
N ASP A 53 -13.74 -22.04 -3.84
CA ASP A 53 -14.09 -21.26 -5.03
C ASP A 53 -12.98 -21.38 -6.09
N VAL A 54 -11.76 -21.72 -5.65
CA VAL A 54 -10.71 -22.31 -6.47
C VAL A 54 -10.66 -23.81 -6.14
N THR A 55 -10.77 -24.67 -7.15
CA THR A 55 -10.76 -26.14 -7.00
C THR A 55 -9.56 -26.60 -6.18
N ASN A 56 -9.75 -27.64 -5.35
CA ASN A 56 -8.71 -28.25 -4.50
C ASN A 56 -8.30 -27.45 -3.26
N LEU A 57 -9.14 -26.52 -2.77
CA LEU A 57 -9.01 -25.81 -1.50
C LEU A 57 -7.85 -24.81 -1.50
N PRO A 58 -8.10 -23.53 -1.81
CA PRO A 58 -7.07 -22.52 -1.97
C PRO A 58 -6.36 -22.19 -0.65
N ILE A 59 -5.06 -21.86 -0.77
CA ILE A 59 -4.18 -21.42 0.32
C ILE A 59 -3.60 -20.06 0.00
N TYR A 60 -3.64 -19.16 0.98
CA TYR A 60 -3.04 -17.85 0.94
C TYR A 60 -2.01 -17.72 2.05
N SER A 61 -0.93 -16.96 1.82
CA SER A 61 0.06 -16.66 2.86
C SER A 61 0.14 -15.17 3.15
N SER A 62 0.45 -14.82 4.40
CA SER A 62 0.68 -13.44 4.84
C SER A 62 1.71 -13.41 5.97
N LYS A 63 2.49 -12.33 6.03
CA LYS A 63 3.36 -12.04 7.19
C LYS A 63 2.68 -11.09 8.20
N ASN A 64 1.51 -10.49 7.86
CA ASN A 64 0.93 -9.38 8.63
C ASN A 64 -0.60 -9.41 8.77
N LEU A 65 -1.26 -10.47 8.34
CA LEU A 65 -2.72 -10.62 8.28
C LEU A 65 -3.45 -9.66 7.32
N VAL A 66 -2.74 -8.71 6.73
CA VAL A 66 -3.29 -7.67 5.83
C VAL A 66 -3.00 -7.99 4.37
N ASN A 67 -1.74 -8.29 4.06
CA ASN A 67 -1.30 -8.56 2.68
C ASN A 67 -1.23 -10.06 2.45
N TRP A 68 -2.15 -10.59 1.64
CA TRP A 68 -2.28 -12.01 1.35
C TRP A 68 -1.89 -12.33 -0.09
N THR A 69 -1.11 -13.39 -0.26
CA THR A 69 -0.69 -13.91 -1.56
C THR A 69 -1.21 -15.32 -1.73
N PHE A 70 -1.85 -15.62 -2.86
CA PHE A 70 -2.21 -16.99 -3.23
C PHE A 70 -0.94 -17.82 -3.47
N VAL A 71 -0.82 -18.96 -2.78
CA VAL A 71 0.39 -19.80 -2.82
C VAL A 71 0.14 -21.21 -3.37
N GLY A 72 -1.10 -21.57 -3.64
CA GLY A 72 -1.47 -22.87 -4.19
C GLY A 72 -2.75 -23.42 -3.58
N THR A 73 -2.92 -24.74 -3.65
CA THR A 73 -4.08 -25.47 -3.14
C THR A 73 -3.64 -26.63 -2.24
N ALA A 74 -4.48 -26.99 -1.27
CA ALA A 74 -4.17 -28.08 -0.33
C ALA A 74 -4.04 -29.43 -1.02
N PHE A 75 -4.89 -29.67 -2.03
CA PHE A 75 -4.88 -30.88 -2.84
C PHE A 75 -4.50 -30.57 -4.29
N THR A 76 -4.18 -31.61 -5.04
CA THR A 76 -4.09 -31.62 -6.49
C THR A 76 -5.27 -32.45 -7.04
N ASP A 77 -5.51 -32.41 -8.36
CA ASP A 77 -6.55 -33.26 -8.96
C ASP A 77 -6.31 -34.75 -8.66
N ALA A 78 -5.06 -35.16 -8.56
CA ALA A 78 -4.69 -36.56 -8.25
C ALA A 78 -4.85 -36.92 -6.76
N SER A 79 -4.70 -35.95 -5.84
CA SER A 79 -4.78 -36.17 -4.38
C SER A 79 -6.10 -35.70 -3.77
N ARG A 80 -7.03 -35.19 -4.59
CA ARG A 80 -8.34 -34.72 -4.15
C ARG A 80 -9.14 -35.85 -3.47
N PRO A 81 -9.76 -35.62 -2.31
CA PRO A 81 -10.60 -36.59 -1.62
C PRO A 81 -11.70 -37.17 -2.52
N GLN A 82 -11.83 -38.50 -2.59
CA GLN A 82 -12.73 -39.20 -3.50
C GLN A 82 -13.93 -39.86 -2.81
N TRP A 83 -14.06 -39.80 -1.49
CA TRP A 83 -15.11 -40.47 -0.72
C TRP A 83 -16.54 -39.91 -0.93
N LEU A 84 -16.70 -38.76 -1.54
CA LEU A 84 -17.93 -38.19 -2.09
C LEU A 84 -17.53 -37.48 -3.41
N PRO A 85 -17.45 -38.17 -4.56
CA PRO A 85 -16.85 -37.65 -5.79
C PRO A 85 -17.45 -36.36 -6.30
N GLU A 86 -18.77 -36.20 -6.27
CA GLU A 86 -19.53 -35.02 -6.67
C GLU A 86 -19.47 -33.89 -5.64
N GLY A 87 -19.02 -34.19 -4.42
CA GLY A 87 -18.97 -33.23 -3.32
C GLY A 87 -17.84 -32.22 -3.48
N ARG A 88 -18.16 -30.95 -3.17
CA ARG A 88 -17.16 -29.88 -3.03
C ARG A 88 -16.55 -29.90 -1.63
N ILE A 89 -15.36 -29.34 -1.51
CA ILE A 89 -14.66 -29.21 -0.23
C ILE A 89 -14.97 -27.82 0.36
N TRP A 90 -15.59 -27.83 1.56
CA TRP A 90 -16.05 -26.63 2.24
C TRP A 90 -15.43 -26.48 3.62
N ALA A 91 -15.48 -25.25 4.14
CA ALA A 91 -15.19 -24.88 5.53
C ALA A 91 -14.02 -25.69 6.14
N PRO A 92 -12.79 -25.45 5.70
CA PRO A 92 -11.61 -26.11 6.25
C PRO A 92 -11.35 -25.65 7.69
N CYS A 93 -10.66 -26.50 8.48
CA CYS A 93 -10.09 -26.14 9.76
C CYS A 93 -8.66 -26.66 9.81
N ILE A 94 -7.69 -25.78 9.72
CA ILE A 94 -6.25 -26.12 9.72
C ILE A 94 -5.66 -25.97 11.11
N ASN A 95 -4.92 -26.97 11.57
CA ASN A 95 -4.24 -26.93 12.86
C ASN A 95 -2.86 -27.56 12.80
N ARG A 96 -2.03 -27.20 13.72
CA ARG A 96 -0.79 -27.91 13.98
C ARG A 96 -1.01 -28.90 15.12
N VAL A 97 -0.85 -30.18 14.86
CA VAL A 97 -0.97 -31.25 15.82
C VAL A 97 0.36 -32.00 15.90
N GLY A 98 1.09 -31.83 16.97
CA GLY A 98 2.48 -32.30 17.07
C GLY A 98 3.39 -31.63 16.04
N SER A 99 4.05 -32.42 15.19
CA SER A 99 4.94 -31.93 14.13
C SER A 99 4.26 -31.80 12.76
N GLN A 100 2.95 -32.09 12.65
CA GLN A 100 2.23 -32.09 11.38
C GLN A 100 1.17 -31.00 11.33
N TYR A 101 0.84 -30.57 10.12
CA TYR A 101 -0.36 -29.81 9.82
C TYR A 101 -1.50 -30.80 9.57
N VAL A 102 -2.59 -30.66 10.31
CA VAL A 102 -3.81 -31.48 10.18
C VAL A 102 -4.93 -30.59 9.67
N LEU A 103 -5.47 -30.95 8.55
CA LEU A 103 -6.55 -30.25 7.87
C LEU A 103 -7.83 -31.08 7.99
N TYR A 104 -8.78 -30.60 8.80
CA TYR A 104 -10.14 -31.11 8.79
C TYR A 104 -10.93 -30.33 7.74
N TYR A 105 -11.77 -31.00 6.99
CA TYR A 105 -12.54 -30.35 5.94
C TYR A 105 -13.92 -30.96 5.82
N SER A 106 -14.92 -30.16 5.45
CA SER A 106 -16.24 -30.62 5.10
C SER A 106 -16.26 -31.09 3.65
N LYS A 107 -17.01 -32.16 3.35
CA LYS A 107 -17.32 -32.53 1.97
C LYS A 107 -18.81 -32.81 1.82
N SER A 108 -19.44 -32.06 0.90
CA SER A 108 -20.89 -32.11 0.71
C SER A 108 -21.28 -31.64 -0.70
N VAL A 109 -22.53 -31.90 -1.04
CA VAL A 109 -23.25 -31.30 -2.17
C VAL A 109 -24.35 -30.38 -1.61
N TRP A 110 -24.72 -29.34 -2.32
CA TRP A 110 -25.80 -28.46 -1.89
C TRP A 110 -27.12 -29.23 -1.77
N GLY A 111 -27.73 -29.19 -0.58
CA GLY A 111 -28.95 -29.97 -0.27
C GLY A 111 -28.70 -31.44 0.12
N GLY A 112 -27.43 -31.90 0.12
CA GLY A 112 -27.06 -33.28 0.47
C GLY A 112 -26.69 -33.48 1.94
N GLU A 113 -27.46 -32.90 2.87
CA GLU A 113 -27.15 -32.82 4.30
C GLU A 113 -26.90 -34.15 5.01
N TRP A 114 -27.54 -35.24 4.57
CA TRP A 114 -27.33 -36.57 5.13
C TRP A 114 -26.13 -37.32 4.55
N ASP A 115 -25.63 -36.89 3.39
CA ASP A 115 -24.40 -37.41 2.76
C ASP A 115 -23.18 -36.54 3.06
N ALA A 116 -23.39 -35.37 3.68
CA ALA A 116 -22.34 -34.50 4.16
C ALA A 116 -21.46 -35.20 5.21
N GLY A 117 -20.22 -34.84 5.30
CA GLY A 117 -19.32 -35.40 6.30
C GLY A 117 -18.03 -34.61 6.45
N ILE A 118 -17.22 -35.01 7.42
CA ILE A 118 -15.93 -34.43 7.71
C ILE A 118 -14.82 -35.41 7.37
N GLY A 119 -13.84 -34.94 6.58
CA GLY A 119 -12.62 -35.63 6.25
C GLY A 119 -11.44 -35.08 6.98
N VAL A 120 -10.31 -35.79 6.94
CA VAL A 120 -9.04 -35.36 7.54
C VAL A 120 -7.89 -35.67 6.58
N ALA A 121 -6.98 -34.70 6.49
CA ALA A 121 -5.75 -34.80 5.71
C ALA A 121 -4.54 -34.23 6.48
N THR A 122 -3.33 -34.68 6.15
CA THR A 122 -2.11 -34.25 6.85
C THR A 122 -1.02 -33.82 5.88
N SER A 123 -0.15 -32.90 6.35
CA SER A 123 1.06 -32.50 5.63
C SER A 123 2.17 -32.12 6.61
N GLN A 124 3.42 -32.19 6.16
CA GLN A 124 4.59 -31.63 6.89
C GLN A 124 4.80 -30.14 6.59
N SER A 125 4.09 -29.61 5.56
CA SER A 125 4.19 -28.21 5.15
C SER A 125 2.81 -27.54 5.19
N PRO A 126 2.71 -26.27 5.59
CA PRO A 126 1.44 -25.53 5.54
C PRO A 126 0.97 -25.24 4.11
N THR A 127 1.82 -25.46 3.10
CA THR A 127 1.44 -25.32 1.69
C THR A 127 1.12 -26.65 1.02
N GLY A 128 1.08 -27.76 1.79
CA GLY A 128 0.89 -29.09 1.27
C GLY A 128 2.14 -29.68 0.58
N PRO A 129 2.01 -30.72 -0.26
CA PRO A 129 0.73 -31.37 -0.55
C PRO A 129 0.16 -32.11 0.68
N PHE A 130 -1.18 -32.07 0.80
CA PHE A 130 -1.86 -32.81 1.85
C PHE A 130 -2.19 -34.24 1.39
N THR A 131 -1.98 -35.19 2.28
CA THR A 131 -2.41 -36.60 2.09
C THR A 131 -3.77 -36.75 2.73
N ASP A 132 -4.77 -37.11 1.92
CA ASP A 132 -6.12 -37.42 2.38
C ASP A 132 -6.18 -38.77 3.08
N HIS A 133 -6.82 -38.82 4.26
CA HIS A 133 -7.07 -40.06 5.02
C HIS A 133 -8.54 -40.52 4.93
N GLY A 134 -9.33 -39.85 4.07
CA GLY A 134 -10.75 -40.16 3.89
C GLY A 134 -11.67 -39.46 4.89
N ASN A 135 -12.94 -39.89 4.93
CA ASN A 135 -13.88 -39.35 5.89
C ASN A 135 -13.66 -39.91 7.29
N MET A 136 -13.75 -39.05 8.31
CA MET A 136 -13.82 -39.44 9.71
C MET A 136 -15.20 -39.99 10.03
N PHE A 137 -16.24 -39.36 9.49
CA PHE A 137 -17.64 -39.74 9.59
C PHE A 137 -18.48 -38.96 8.57
N ILE A 138 -19.67 -39.50 8.30
CA ILE A 138 -20.72 -38.86 7.49
C ILE A 138 -22.03 -38.78 8.30
N SER A 139 -22.87 -37.81 8.00
CA SER A 139 -24.10 -37.44 8.71
C SER A 139 -24.99 -38.65 9.00
N LYS A 140 -25.33 -39.45 8.00
CA LYS A 140 -26.16 -40.64 8.17
C LYS A 140 -25.49 -41.73 9.00
N GLY A 141 -24.15 -41.79 9.04
CA GLY A 141 -23.39 -42.78 9.80
C GLY A 141 -23.43 -42.53 11.29
N ILE A 142 -23.51 -41.29 11.73
CA ILE A 142 -23.56 -40.93 13.17
C ILE A 142 -24.94 -40.41 13.60
N GLY A 143 -25.91 -40.34 12.65
CA GLY A 143 -27.28 -39.93 12.95
C GLY A 143 -27.47 -38.45 13.26
N ILE A 144 -26.55 -37.57 12.81
CA ILE A 144 -26.61 -36.13 12.97
C ILE A 144 -26.64 -35.51 11.57
N GLN A 145 -27.64 -34.68 11.29
CA GLN A 145 -27.83 -34.01 10.00
C GLN A 145 -26.82 -32.90 9.80
N ASN A 146 -26.34 -32.73 8.55
CA ASN A 146 -25.47 -31.66 8.11
C ASN A 146 -24.16 -31.53 8.91
N CYS A 147 -23.40 -32.64 9.00
CA CYS A 147 -22.08 -32.66 9.66
C CYS A 147 -21.03 -31.98 8.80
N ILE A 148 -20.96 -30.66 8.88
CA ILE A 148 -19.97 -29.80 8.23
C ILE A 148 -19.39 -28.81 9.25
N ASP A 149 -18.49 -27.93 8.81
CA ASP A 149 -17.87 -26.86 9.57
C ASP A 149 -17.10 -27.38 10.80
N PRO A 150 -16.06 -28.20 10.57
CA PRO A 150 -15.25 -28.71 11.66
C PRO A 150 -14.44 -27.61 12.35
N PHE A 151 -14.36 -27.71 13.68
CA PHE A 151 -13.45 -26.92 14.49
C PHE A 151 -12.72 -27.83 15.48
N TYR A 152 -11.37 -27.79 15.44
CA TYR A 152 -10.51 -28.55 16.35
C TYR A 152 -10.05 -27.70 17.52
N ILE A 153 -10.01 -28.31 18.71
CA ILE A 153 -9.40 -27.70 19.89
C ILE A 153 -8.72 -28.76 20.78
N GLU A 154 -7.58 -28.40 21.37
CA GLU A 154 -6.95 -29.17 22.41
C GLU A 154 -7.21 -28.51 23.77
N ASP A 155 -7.71 -29.26 24.73
CA ASP A 155 -7.95 -28.78 26.09
C ASP A 155 -7.62 -29.86 27.13
N GLY A 156 -6.83 -29.50 28.12
CA GLY A 156 -6.39 -30.44 29.16
C GLY A 156 -5.63 -31.67 28.65
N GLY A 157 -4.91 -31.54 27.53
CA GLY A 157 -4.15 -32.62 26.88
C GLY A 157 -5.02 -33.62 26.10
N ARG A 158 -6.29 -33.29 25.91
CA ARG A 158 -7.22 -34.07 25.07
C ARG A 158 -7.63 -33.26 23.86
N LYS A 159 -7.97 -33.95 22.77
CA LYS A 159 -8.34 -33.39 21.50
C LYS A 159 -9.82 -33.51 21.25
N TYR A 160 -10.44 -32.47 20.74
CA TYR A 160 -11.87 -32.42 20.49
C TYR A 160 -12.17 -31.82 19.14
N LEU A 161 -13.22 -32.35 18.48
CA LEU A 161 -13.78 -31.78 17.26
C LEU A 161 -15.18 -31.25 17.57
N PHE A 162 -15.47 -30.03 17.12
CA PHE A 162 -16.79 -29.42 17.10
C PHE A 162 -17.25 -29.33 15.65
N TRP A 163 -18.55 -29.47 15.39
CA TRP A 163 -19.12 -29.37 14.04
C TRP A 163 -20.62 -29.14 14.08
N GLY A 164 -21.19 -28.76 12.94
CA GLY A 164 -22.61 -28.66 12.71
C GLY A 164 -23.06 -27.39 12.04
N SER A 165 -24.15 -27.47 11.31
CA SER A 165 -24.74 -26.35 10.56
C SER A 165 -26.25 -26.43 10.63
N PHE A 166 -26.89 -25.47 11.27
CA PHE A 166 -28.35 -25.27 11.41
C PHE A 166 -29.19 -26.46 11.93
N HIS A 167 -28.54 -27.54 12.38
CA HIS A 167 -29.16 -28.69 13.03
C HIS A 167 -28.57 -28.97 14.44
N GLY A 168 -27.95 -27.91 15.03
CA GLY A 168 -27.22 -27.96 16.28
C GLY A 168 -25.72 -28.08 16.09
N ILE A 169 -24.98 -27.59 17.08
CA ILE A 169 -23.53 -27.74 17.16
C ILE A 169 -23.21 -28.86 18.13
N TYR A 170 -22.39 -29.79 17.68
CA TYR A 170 -22.00 -30.98 18.42
C TYR A 170 -20.48 -30.98 18.67
N SER A 171 -20.07 -31.70 19.71
CA SER A 171 -18.67 -31.93 20.04
C SER A 171 -18.42 -33.39 20.35
N CYS A 172 -17.22 -33.88 20.04
CA CYS A 172 -16.78 -35.23 20.40
C CYS A 172 -15.29 -35.29 20.68
N GLU A 173 -14.84 -36.15 21.58
CA GLU A 173 -13.42 -36.41 21.81
C GLU A 173 -12.81 -37.15 20.63
N LEU A 174 -11.63 -36.73 20.19
CA LEU A 174 -10.84 -37.39 19.16
C LEU A 174 -9.87 -38.43 19.74
N SER A 175 -9.39 -39.33 18.90
CA SER A 175 -8.23 -40.17 19.17
C SER A 175 -6.98 -39.34 19.48
N ASP A 176 -5.99 -39.94 20.12
CA ASP A 176 -4.77 -39.22 20.54
C ASP A 176 -3.97 -38.62 19.35
N ASP A 177 -4.07 -39.23 18.16
CA ASP A 177 -3.49 -38.68 16.92
C ASP A 177 -4.36 -37.61 16.24
N GLY A 178 -5.62 -37.45 16.69
CA GLY A 178 -6.57 -36.49 16.12
C GLY A 178 -7.21 -36.92 14.81
N MET A 179 -6.99 -38.17 14.36
CA MET A 179 -7.36 -38.63 13.02
C MET A 179 -8.72 -39.28 12.97
N SER A 180 -9.35 -39.58 14.11
CA SER A 180 -10.66 -40.20 14.20
C SER A 180 -11.40 -39.81 15.47
N LEU A 181 -12.73 -40.08 15.52
CA LEU A 181 -13.45 -39.99 16.79
C LEU A 181 -12.92 -41.07 17.75
N LYS A 182 -12.76 -40.72 19.02
CA LYS A 182 -12.31 -41.66 20.06
C LYS A 182 -13.30 -42.81 20.21
N ALA A 183 -12.80 -44.03 20.27
CA ALA A 183 -13.60 -45.19 20.42
C ALA A 183 -14.54 -45.14 21.64
N GLY A 184 -15.85 -45.28 21.42
CA GLY A 184 -16.87 -45.20 22.48
C GLY A 184 -17.27 -43.77 22.90
N ALA A 185 -16.62 -42.73 22.40
CA ALA A 185 -17.07 -41.35 22.61
C ALA A 185 -18.39 -41.11 21.87
N LYS A 186 -19.26 -40.31 22.48
CA LYS A 186 -20.56 -39.92 21.91
C LYS A 186 -20.60 -38.44 21.67
N PRO A 187 -21.13 -38.00 20.50
CA PRO A 187 -21.37 -36.59 20.25
C PRO A 187 -22.28 -35.96 21.31
N GLN A 188 -21.91 -34.77 21.79
CA GLN A 188 -22.68 -33.96 22.70
C GLN A 188 -23.06 -32.64 22.05
N GLN A 189 -24.34 -32.26 22.06
CA GLN A 189 -24.82 -31.00 21.56
C GLN A 189 -24.45 -29.86 22.54
N VAL A 190 -23.89 -28.75 22.04
CA VAL A 190 -23.41 -27.61 22.82
C VAL A 190 -24.12 -26.30 22.44
N ALA A 191 -24.72 -26.22 21.26
CA ALA A 191 -25.56 -25.08 20.83
C ALA A 191 -26.75 -25.56 20.01
N GLY A 192 -27.79 -24.73 19.90
CA GLY A 192 -29.00 -24.99 19.16
C GLY A 192 -28.82 -24.89 17.65
N SER A 193 -29.95 -24.91 16.93
CA SER A 193 -29.98 -24.99 15.46
C SER A 193 -29.91 -23.64 14.73
N PHE A 194 -29.57 -22.57 15.41
CA PHE A 194 -29.56 -21.21 14.84
C PHE A 194 -28.26 -20.83 14.11
N MET A 195 -27.21 -21.65 14.22
CA MET A 195 -25.86 -21.28 13.81
C MET A 195 -25.10 -22.40 13.11
N GLU A 196 -24.01 -21.98 12.47
CA GLU A 196 -22.93 -22.80 11.91
C GLU A 196 -21.56 -22.11 12.10
N GLY A 197 -20.47 -22.61 11.49
CA GLY A 197 -19.17 -21.96 11.47
C GLY A 197 -18.57 -21.78 12.86
N THR A 198 -18.50 -22.87 13.63
CA THR A 198 -18.08 -22.85 15.04
C THR A 198 -16.59 -22.57 15.23
N TYR A 199 -16.25 -21.68 16.15
CA TYR A 199 -14.92 -21.45 16.65
C TYR A 199 -14.97 -21.24 18.17
N ILE A 200 -13.98 -21.70 18.94
CA ILE A 200 -13.92 -21.51 20.39
C ILE A 200 -12.59 -20.87 20.81
N LYS A 201 -12.67 -19.75 21.53
CA LYS A 201 -11.53 -19.07 22.16
C LYS A 201 -11.59 -19.22 23.67
N ARG A 202 -10.49 -19.65 24.31
CA ARG A 202 -10.35 -19.61 25.77
C ARG A 202 -9.74 -18.27 26.18
N ARG A 203 -10.41 -17.53 27.08
CA ARG A 203 -9.90 -16.26 27.64
C ARG A 203 -10.51 -15.98 29.00
N GLY A 204 -9.69 -15.50 29.96
CA GLY A 204 -10.15 -15.05 31.26
C GLY A 204 -10.95 -16.07 32.07
N GLY A 205 -10.65 -17.38 31.91
CA GLY A 205 -11.36 -18.48 32.58
C GLY A 205 -12.72 -18.85 31.99
N TYR A 206 -13.01 -18.32 30.76
CA TYR A 206 -14.17 -18.69 29.96
C TYR A 206 -13.75 -19.28 28.62
N TYR A 207 -14.64 -20.10 28.06
CA TYR A 207 -14.67 -20.51 26.66
C TYR A 207 -15.73 -19.66 25.96
N TYR A 208 -15.36 -19.01 24.87
CA TYR A 208 -16.25 -18.23 24.04
C TYR A 208 -16.51 -19.00 22.76
N LEU A 209 -17.74 -19.41 22.54
CA LEU A 209 -18.18 -20.09 21.34
C LEU A 209 -18.70 -19.06 20.37
N PHE A 210 -17.98 -18.86 19.26
CA PHE A 210 -18.38 -18.06 18.13
C PHE A 210 -19.08 -18.95 17.12
N GLY A 211 -19.95 -18.36 16.34
CA GLY A 211 -20.59 -19.01 15.21
C GLY A 211 -21.33 -17.97 14.39
N SER A 212 -22.04 -18.40 13.38
CA SER A 212 -22.72 -17.50 12.46
C SER A 212 -24.16 -17.88 12.25
N ALA A 213 -25.05 -16.90 12.34
CA ALA A 213 -26.49 -17.05 12.19
C ALA A 213 -27.03 -16.28 10.98
N GLY A 214 -28.11 -16.72 10.39
CA GLY A 214 -28.72 -16.14 9.20
C GLY A 214 -28.33 -16.86 7.92
N THR A 215 -28.54 -16.26 6.75
CA THR A 215 -28.25 -16.86 5.45
C THR A 215 -26.88 -16.43 4.94
N CYS A 216 -25.96 -17.38 4.67
CA CYS A 216 -24.59 -17.08 4.24
C CYS A 216 -24.47 -16.73 2.77
N CYS A 217 -25.31 -17.31 1.91
CA CYS A 217 -24.99 -17.51 0.50
C CYS A 217 -26.00 -16.83 -0.46
N ASP A 218 -26.74 -15.85 0.02
CA ASP A 218 -27.82 -15.15 -0.69
C ASP A 218 -27.38 -13.84 -1.37
N GLY A 219 -26.07 -13.63 -1.59
CA GLY A 219 -25.55 -12.39 -2.19
C GLY A 219 -26.02 -11.17 -1.41
N GLU A 220 -26.64 -10.20 -2.10
CA GLU A 220 -27.13 -8.95 -1.49
C GLU A 220 -28.18 -9.17 -0.38
N ARG A 221 -28.91 -10.29 -0.41
CA ARG A 221 -29.95 -10.64 0.57
C ARG A 221 -29.41 -11.36 1.79
N SER A 222 -28.11 -11.69 1.83
CA SER A 222 -27.50 -12.37 2.95
C SER A 222 -27.76 -11.63 4.28
N THR A 223 -28.22 -12.38 5.28
CA THR A 223 -28.49 -11.91 6.64
C THR A 223 -27.46 -12.43 7.64
N TYR A 224 -26.40 -13.02 7.14
CA TYR A 224 -25.35 -13.65 7.95
C TYR A 224 -24.71 -12.65 8.91
N ARG A 225 -24.33 -13.11 10.11
CA ARG A 225 -23.76 -12.31 11.19
C ARG A 225 -22.99 -13.20 12.15
N VAL A 226 -21.89 -12.68 12.73
CA VAL A 226 -21.15 -13.40 13.77
C VAL A 226 -21.87 -13.28 15.09
N THR A 227 -22.04 -14.43 15.76
CA THR A 227 -22.66 -14.54 17.09
C THR A 227 -21.67 -15.09 18.09
N VAL A 228 -21.91 -14.91 19.37
CA VAL A 228 -21.07 -15.40 20.46
C VAL A 228 -21.89 -15.78 21.70
N GLY A 229 -21.44 -16.80 22.40
CA GLY A 229 -21.83 -17.14 23.75
C GLY A 229 -20.63 -17.57 24.58
N ARG A 230 -20.75 -17.62 25.91
CA ARG A 230 -19.63 -18.05 26.77
C ARG A 230 -20.02 -19.09 27.80
N SER A 231 -19.05 -19.89 28.21
CA SER A 231 -19.18 -20.89 29.27
C SER A 231 -17.90 -20.97 30.12
N ARG A 232 -17.99 -21.48 31.34
CA ARG A 232 -16.81 -21.87 32.13
C ARG A 232 -16.31 -23.28 31.80
N SER A 233 -17.07 -24.06 31.03
CA SER A 233 -16.73 -25.41 30.56
C SER A 233 -16.67 -25.44 29.05
N LEU A 234 -15.73 -26.21 28.47
CA LEU A 234 -15.61 -26.40 27.03
C LEU A 234 -16.90 -26.95 26.42
N PHE A 235 -17.67 -27.75 27.15
CA PHE A 235 -18.89 -28.41 26.66
C PHE A 235 -20.18 -27.67 27.08
N GLY A 236 -20.02 -26.44 27.57
CA GLY A 236 -21.17 -25.63 27.97
C GLY A 236 -21.64 -25.87 29.42
N PRO A 237 -22.85 -25.40 29.79
CA PRO A 237 -23.74 -24.66 28.89
C PRO A 237 -23.16 -23.29 28.50
N TYR A 238 -23.19 -22.99 27.21
CA TYR A 238 -22.89 -21.65 26.71
C TYR A 238 -24.10 -20.75 26.86
N VAL A 239 -23.89 -19.51 27.28
CA VAL A 239 -24.95 -18.54 27.49
C VAL A 239 -24.62 -17.19 26.81
N ASP A 240 -25.65 -16.43 26.48
CA ASP A 240 -25.54 -15.03 26.04
C ASP A 240 -25.28 -14.06 27.23
N ARG A 241 -25.24 -12.74 26.98
CA ARG A 241 -25.03 -11.73 28.02
C ARG A 241 -26.11 -11.70 29.10
N GLN A 242 -27.33 -12.16 28.76
CA GLN A 242 -28.46 -12.27 29.67
C GLN A 242 -28.48 -13.58 30.45
N GLY A 243 -27.51 -14.47 30.21
CA GLY A 243 -27.45 -15.79 30.85
C GLY A 243 -28.39 -16.82 30.22
N ARG A 244 -28.92 -16.58 29.05
CA ARG A 244 -29.83 -17.50 28.35
C ARG A 244 -29.04 -18.53 27.54
N PRO A 245 -29.40 -19.83 27.59
CA PRO A 245 -28.63 -20.87 26.90
C PRO A 245 -28.65 -20.75 25.37
N LEU A 246 -27.48 -21.01 24.73
CA LEU A 246 -27.37 -21.15 23.29
C LEU A 246 -28.09 -22.42 22.78
N LEU A 247 -28.26 -23.41 23.62
CA LEU A 247 -29.05 -24.61 23.28
C LEU A 247 -30.53 -24.28 22.97
N ASP A 248 -31.04 -23.20 23.56
CA ASP A 248 -32.38 -22.69 23.32
C ASP A 248 -32.44 -21.64 22.19
N ASN A 249 -31.44 -21.60 21.33
CA ASN A 249 -31.29 -20.66 20.20
C ASN A 249 -31.16 -19.18 20.64
N ASN A 250 -30.71 -18.91 21.85
CA ASN A 250 -30.30 -17.57 22.27
C ASN A 250 -28.84 -17.31 21.86
N PHE A 251 -28.51 -16.07 21.54
CA PHE A 251 -27.14 -15.66 21.19
C PHE A 251 -26.95 -14.16 21.33
N GLU A 252 -25.69 -13.76 21.46
CA GLU A 252 -25.26 -12.36 21.34
C GLU A 252 -24.72 -12.10 19.95
N VAL A 253 -25.10 -10.98 19.30
CA VAL A 253 -24.54 -10.58 18.01
C VAL A 253 -23.29 -9.75 18.22
N MET A 254 -22.17 -10.20 17.69
CA MET A 254 -20.88 -9.53 17.79
C MET A 254 -20.60 -8.64 16.55
N LEU A 255 -20.99 -9.11 15.36
CA LEU A 255 -20.73 -8.43 14.10
C LEU A 255 -21.91 -8.61 13.15
N HIS A 256 -22.37 -7.55 12.51
CA HIS A 256 -23.45 -7.56 11.55
C HIS A 256 -23.15 -6.68 10.32
N ARG A 257 -23.96 -6.82 9.28
CA ARG A 257 -23.82 -6.07 8.02
C ARG A 257 -23.88 -4.56 8.19
N ASN A 258 -23.23 -3.86 7.28
CA ASN A 258 -23.37 -2.42 7.09
C ASN A 258 -23.62 -2.05 5.62
N GLN A 259 -23.45 -0.78 5.25
CA GLN A 259 -23.64 -0.32 3.86
C GLN A 259 -22.58 -0.84 2.88
N ARG A 260 -21.43 -1.34 3.36
CA ARG A 260 -20.29 -1.79 2.55
C ARG A 260 -20.14 -3.32 2.53
N VAL A 261 -20.54 -3.97 3.61
CA VAL A 261 -20.35 -5.41 3.81
C VAL A 261 -21.68 -6.06 4.11
N ILE A 262 -22.01 -7.06 3.33
CA ILE A 262 -23.24 -7.82 3.43
C ILE A 262 -22.89 -9.23 3.92
N GLY A 263 -23.65 -9.73 4.91
CA GLY A 263 -23.51 -11.06 5.42
C GLY A 263 -22.12 -11.38 5.99
N PRO A 264 -21.55 -10.57 6.92
CA PRO A 264 -20.28 -10.92 7.56
C PRO A 264 -20.47 -12.12 8.49
N GLY A 265 -19.67 -13.15 8.30
CA GLY A 265 -19.79 -14.37 9.12
C GLY A 265 -18.68 -15.38 8.85
N HIS A 266 -18.86 -16.57 9.37
CA HIS A 266 -17.94 -17.72 9.31
C HIS A 266 -16.50 -17.27 9.54
N ASN A 267 -16.20 -16.85 10.77
CA ASN A 267 -14.89 -16.35 11.13
C ASN A 267 -13.86 -17.46 11.31
N ALA A 268 -12.62 -17.12 10.96
CA ALA A 268 -11.45 -17.90 11.33
C ALA A 268 -11.14 -17.82 12.84
N GLU A 269 -10.10 -18.50 13.24
CA GLU A 269 -9.52 -18.40 14.58
C GLU A 269 -9.08 -16.97 14.88
N LEU A 270 -9.33 -16.49 16.11
CA LEU A 270 -8.79 -15.21 16.55
C LEU A 270 -7.27 -15.27 16.65
N VAL A 271 -6.60 -14.40 15.89
CA VAL A 271 -5.15 -14.24 15.96
C VAL A 271 -4.81 -13.15 16.94
N THR A 272 -3.96 -13.47 17.92
CA THR A 272 -3.45 -12.47 18.88
C THR A 272 -2.13 -11.90 18.34
N ASP A 273 -2.03 -10.58 18.20
CA ASP A 273 -0.85 -9.89 17.74
C ASP A 273 0.21 -9.68 18.85
N ALA A 274 1.34 -9.05 18.54
CA ALA A 274 2.43 -8.84 19.47
C ALA A 274 2.09 -7.88 20.62
N GLU A 275 1.08 -7.04 20.48
CA GLU A 275 0.58 -6.15 21.53
C GLU A 275 -0.54 -6.79 22.39
N GLY A 276 -0.90 -8.04 22.07
CA GLY A 276 -1.96 -8.76 22.77
C GLY A 276 -3.38 -8.41 22.32
N SER A 277 -3.52 -7.72 21.18
CA SER A 277 -4.80 -7.47 20.53
C SER A 277 -5.25 -8.71 19.76
N ASP A 278 -6.52 -9.07 19.88
CA ASP A 278 -7.13 -10.16 19.10
C ASP A 278 -7.70 -9.61 17.78
N TRP A 279 -7.54 -10.38 16.71
CA TRP A 279 -7.94 -10.04 15.34
C TRP A 279 -8.83 -11.12 14.76
N LEU A 280 -9.91 -10.72 14.10
CA LEU A 280 -10.93 -11.58 13.50
C LEU A 280 -10.84 -11.48 11.97
N LEU A 281 -10.50 -12.61 11.31
CA LEU A 281 -10.70 -12.80 9.88
C LEU A 281 -12.06 -13.47 9.66
N TYR A 282 -12.84 -12.97 8.71
CA TYR A 282 -14.17 -13.50 8.43
C TYR A 282 -14.54 -13.23 6.97
N HIS A 283 -15.53 -13.92 6.43
CA HIS A 283 -15.99 -13.62 5.09
C HIS A 283 -17.19 -12.66 5.05
N GLY A 284 -17.40 -12.01 3.92
CA GLY A 284 -18.57 -11.19 3.62
C GLY A 284 -18.58 -10.73 2.17
N PHE A 285 -19.76 -10.41 1.64
CA PHE A 285 -19.87 -9.81 0.31
C PHE A 285 -19.55 -8.32 0.36
N SER A 286 -18.85 -7.81 -0.65
CA SER A 286 -18.74 -6.38 -0.87
C SER A 286 -20.04 -5.85 -1.47
N ALA A 287 -20.65 -4.81 -0.88
CA ALA A 287 -21.87 -4.22 -1.41
C ALA A 287 -21.67 -3.58 -2.80
N ASP A 288 -20.42 -3.16 -3.11
CA ASP A 288 -20.08 -2.59 -4.42
C ASP A 288 -19.89 -3.66 -5.52
N SER A 289 -19.71 -4.94 -5.14
CA SER A 289 -19.47 -6.06 -6.06
C SER A 289 -19.92 -7.40 -5.45
N PRO A 290 -21.22 -7.58 -5.15
CA PRO A 290 -21.72 -8.77 -4.46
C PRO A 290 -21.59 -10.06 -5.31
N ASP A 291 -21.55 -9.92 -6.62
CA ASP A 291 -21.41 -11.05 -7.56
C ASP A 291 -19.97 -11.61 -7.62
N GLU A 292 -18.98 -10.89 -7.06
CA GLU A 292 -17.59 -11.38 -6.99
C GLU A 292 -17.35 -12.39 -5.85
N GLY A 293 -18.40 -12.79 -5.14
CA GLY A 293 -18.33 -13.78 -4.07
C GLY A 293 -18.00 -13.21 -2.70
N ARG A 294 -17.76 -14.11 -1.73
CA ARG A 294 -17.49 -13.77 -0.33
C ARG A 294 -16.01 -13.48 -0.13
N LYS A 295 -15.64 -12.23 0.13
CA LYS A 295 -14.26 -11.75 0.33
C LYS A 295 -13.85 -11.89 1.80
N VAL A 296 -12.54 -11.85 2.10
CA VAL A 296 -12.05 -11.91 3.48
C VAL A 296 -11.83 -10.50 4.03
N TRP A 297 -12.39 -10.27 5.20
CA TRP A 297 -12.33 -9.03 5.97
C TRP A 297 -11.56 -9.26 7.26
N LEU A 298 -10.96 -8.22 7.81
CA LEU A 298 -10.17 -8.24 9.04
C LEU A 298 -10.63 -7.12 9.96
N ASP A 299 -10.90 -7.44 11.24
CA ASP A 299 -11.21 -6.43 12.26
C ASP A 299 -10.59 -6.80 13.61
N ARG A 300 -10.26 -5.75 14.39
CA ARG A 300 -9.79 -5.93 15.76
C ARG A 300 -10.95 -6.28 16.68
N VAL A 301 -10.69 -7.20 17.61
CA VAL A 301 -11.62 -7.61 18.64
C VAL A 301 -11.17 -7.00 19.96
N ASP A 302 -11.98 -6.07 20.50
CA ASP A 302 -11.82 -5.51 21.83
C ASP A 302 -12.61 -6.34 22.84
N TRP A 303 -12.12 -6.43 24.08
CA TRP A 303 -12.78 -7.16 25.15
C TRP A 303 -13.35 -6.18 26.19
N VAL A 304 -14.67 -5.98 26.12
CA VAL A 304 -15.38 -5.03 26.98
C VAL A 304 -16.28 -5.82 27.96
N ASP A 305 -16.10 -5.59 29.26
CA ASP A 305 -16.83 -6.31 30.33
C ASP A 305 -16.75 -7.85 30.21
N GLY A 306 -15.60 -8.33 29.70
CA GLY A 306 -15.35 -9.76 29.49
C GLY A 306 -16.14 -10.35 28.32
N TRP A 307 -16.53 -9.56 27.32
CA TRP A 307 -17.14 -10.00 26.06
C TRP A 307 -16.39 -9.46 24.85
N PRO A 308 -16.27 -10.24 23.77
CA PRO A 308 -15.63 -9.79 22.53
C PRO A 308 -16.54 -8.79 21.81
N HIS A 309 -15.92 -7.79 21.22
CA HIS A 309 -16.59 -6.69 20.53
C HIS A 309 -15.76 -6.19 19.36
N VAL A 310 -16.38 -6.05 18.19
CA VAL A 310 -15.83 -5.30 17.07
C VAL A 310 -16.38 -3.88 17.14
N MET A 311 -15.56 -2.86 16.89
CA MET A 311 -15.96 -1.46 16.98
C MET A 311 -17.23 -1.17 16.18
N GLY A 312 -18.27 -0.67 16.83
CA GLY A 312 -19.59 -0.42 16.22
C GLY A 312 -20.34 -1.69 15.82
N SER A 313 -19.92 -2.89 16.25
CA SER A 313 -20.47 -4.20 15.85
C SER A 313 -20.59 -4.36 14.33
N SER A 314 -19.67 -3.75 13.58
CA SER A 314 -19.77 -3.54 12.13
C SER A 314 -18.39 -3.63 11.47
N PRO A 315 -18.28 -4.22 10.26
CA PRO A 315 -17.03 -4.27 9.51
C PRO A 315 -16.39 -2.89 9.28
N SER A 316 -15.09 -2.78 9.48
CA SER A 316 -14.34 -1.56 9.19
C SER A 316 -14.05 -1.43 7.69
N ALA A 317 -13.94 -0.18 7.20
CA ALA A 317 -13.42 0.09 5.85
C ALA A 317 -11.90 0.26 5.86
N VAL A 318 -11.42 1.02 6.86
CA VAL A 318 -10.02 1.29 7.13
C VAL A 318 -9.82 1.20 8.63
N ALA A 319 -8.79 0.50 9.08
CA ALA A 319 -8.46 0.36 10.49
C ALA A 319 -6.94 0.32 10.72
N ALA A 320 -6.52 0.46 11.98
CA ALA A 320 -5.14 0.22 12.37
C ALA A 320 -4.75 -1.24 12.12
N ALA A 321 -3.54 -1.48 11.61
CA ALA A 321 -3.06 -2.82 11.30
C ALA A 321 -2.60 -3.59 12.54
N PRO A 322 -2.64 -4.95 12.51
CA PRO A 322 -2.04 -5.79 13.54
C PRO A 322 -0.54 -5.53 13.71
N VAL A 323 -0.07 -5.59 14.95
CA VAL A 323 1.37 -5.53 15.26
C VAL A 323 1.91 -6.96 15.36
N VAL A 324 2.58 -7.46 14.33
CA VAL A 324 3.11 -8.82 14.33
C VAL A 324 4.60 -8.78 14.64
N GLU A 325 5.05 -9.59 15.60
CA GLU A 325 6.45 -9.69 16.04
C GLU A 325 7.38 -10.01 14.85
N GLY A 326 8.45 -9.23 14.70
CA GLY A 326 9.43 -9.39 13.61
C GLY A 326 9.09 -8.63 12.32
N MET A 327 7.98 -7.91 12.26
CA MET A 327 7.63 -7.07 11.10
C MET A 327 7.93 -5.61 11.35
N LYS A 328 8.83 -5.06 10.54
CA LYS A 328 8.77 -3.61 10.25
C LYS A 328 7.46 -3.38 9.49
N SER A 329 6.64 -2.43 9.95
CA SER A 329 5.35 -2.13 9.33
C SER A 329 5.57 -1.77 7.85
N LEU A 330 4.90 -2.48 6.93
CA LEU A 330 4.86 -2.08 5.54
C LEU A 330 4.19 -0.70 5.42
N THR A 331 4.59 0.05 4.42
CA THR A 331 3.93 1.29 4.06
C THR A 331 2.53 1.01 3.48
N LEU A 332 1.68 2.03 3.35
CA LEU A 332 0.37 1.87 2.67
C LEU A 332 0.53 1.42 1.21
N SER A 333 1.64 1.79 0.57
CA SER A 333 1.98 1.34 -0.77
C SER A 333 2.54 -0.09 -0.81
N GLY A 334 2.70 -0.77 0.32
CA GLY A 334 3.25 -2.13 0.40
C GLY A 334 4.77 -2.21 0.30
N LEU A 335 5.48 -1.07 0.37
CA LEU A 335 6.94 -1.06 0.39
C LEU A 335 7.47 -1.51 1.76
N ASP A 336 8.46 -2.39 1.77
CA ASP A 336 9.21 -2.76 2.98
C ASP A 336 10.34 -1.75 3.21
N PRO A 337 10.33 -0.98 4.31
CA PRO A 337 11.42 -0.06 4.64
C PRO A 337 12.79 -0.74 4.74
N ALA A 338 12.85 -2.02 5.11
CA ALA A 338 14.10 -2.77 5.19
C ALA A 338 14.79 -2.93 3.83
N HIS A 339 14.05 -2.92 2.73
CA HIS A 339 14.62 -2.96 1.37
C HIS A 339 15.31 -1.65 0.96
N PHE A 340 15.17 -0.59 1.77
CA PHE A 340 15.82 0.71 1.57
C PHE A 340 16.99 0.95 2.55
N GLU A 341 17.27 -0.03 3.42
CA GLU A 341 18.40 0.01 4.33
C GLU A 341 19.65 -0.56 3.64
N SER A 342 20.64 0.28 3.36
CA SER A 342 21.93 -0.11 2.76
C SER A 342 23.00 0.92 3.08
N ASN A 343 24.25 0.51 2.95
CA ASN A 343 25.38 1.43 3.00
C ASN A 343 25.87 1.73 1.58
N ILE A 344 25.70 2.97 1.14
CA ILE A 344 26.18 3.46 -0.16
C ILE A 344 27.25 4.51 0.09
N GLU A 345 28.47 4.24 -0.38
CA GLU A 345 29.65 5.12 -0.24
C GLU A 345 29.89 5.56 1.22
N GLY A 346 29.71 4.64 2.17
CA GLY A 346 29.93 4.87 3.59
C GLY A 346 28.78 5.58 4.31
N ARG A 347 27.63 5.83 3.63
CA ARG A 347 26.46 6.49 4.19
C ARG A 347 25.25 5.57 4.19
N GLN A 348 24.51 5.57 5.30
CA GLN A 348 23.33 4.74 5.47
C GLN A 348 22.13 5.31 4.73
N THR A 349 21.43 4.46 3.95
CA THR A 349 20.17 4.81 3.31
C THR A 349 18.98 4.33 4.13
N HIS A 350 17.83 5.03 4.01
CA HIS A 350 16.59 4.76 4.73
C HIS A 350 15.37 5.10 3.86
N LEU A 351 14.22 4.54 4.21
CA LEU A 351 12.91 4.98 3.75
C LEU A 351 12.17 5.69 4.89
N TYR A 352 11.83 6.95 4.68
CA TYR A 352 11.03 7.76 5.60
C TYR A 352 9.58 7.79 5.15
N THR A 353 8.66 7.70 6.10
CA THR A 353 7.22 7.71 5.83
C THR A 353 6.57 8.87 6.54
N MET A 354 5.82 9.68 5.80
CA MET A 354 4.96 10.74 6.32
C MET A 354 3.49 10.40 6.08
N ARG A 355 2.63 10.68 7.07
CA ARG A 355 1.18 10.48 6.96
C ARG A 355 0.43 11.68 7.49
N ASN A 356 -0.72 11.98 6.90
CA ASN A 356 -1.61 13.02 7.42
C ASN A 356 -2.92 12.43 7.97
N SER A 357 -3.68 13.26 8.67
CA SER A 357 -4.95 12.86 9.29
C SER A 357 -6.06 12.46 8.30
N LYS A 358 -5.86 12.66 7.00
CA LYS A 358 -6.80 12.25 5.94
C LYS A 358 -6.40 10.95 5.24
N GLY A 359 -5.35 10.28 5.74
CA GLY A 359 -4.89 8.99 5.24
C GLY A 359 -3.95 9.06 4.04
N MET A 360 -3.55 10.24 3.57
CA MET A 360 -2.49 10.36 2.56
C MET A 360 -1.14 9.94 3.16
N GLU A 361 -0.37 9.16 2.43
CA GLU A 361 0.99 8.75 2.79
C GLU A 361 1.99 9.11 1.71
N VAL A 362 3.18 9.51 2.12
CA VAL A 362 4.32 9.77 1.24
C VAL A 362 5.55 9.07 1.79
N CYS A 363 6.21 8.26 0.95
CA CYS A 363 7.47 7.60 1.27
C CYS A 363 8.62 8.26 0.51
N ILE A 364 9.69 8.59 1.22
CA ILE A 364 10.88 9.27 0.68
C ILE A 364 12.14 8.55 1.14
N THR A 365 13.02 8.20 0.20
CA THR A 365 14.37 7.72 0.56
C THR A 365 15.38 8.86 0.57
N ASN A 366 16.36 8.78 1.46
CA ASN A 366 17.46 9.77 1.48
C ASN A 366 18.49 9.56 0.35
N PHE A 367 18.37 8.52 -0.46
CA PHE A 367 19.15 8.39 -1.69
C PHE A 367 18.53 9.27 -2.78
N GLY A 368 19.15 10.40 -3.08
CA GLY A 368 18.67 11.42 -4.00
C GLY A 368 17.47 12.19 -3.47
N ALA A 369 17.16 12.11 -2.16
CA ALA A 369 15.97 12.70 -1.55
C ALA A 369 14.70 12.39 -2.36
N ARG A 370 14.53 11.12 -2.79
CA ARG A 370 13.52 10.68 -3.77
C ARG A 370 12.18 10.39 -3.13
N ILE A 371 11.13 10.93 -3.71
CA ILE A 371 9.77 10.46 -3.46
C ILE A 371 9.61 9.09 -4.12
N VAL A 372 9.35 8.06 -3.31
CA VAL A 372 9.22 6.66 -3.75
C VAL A 372 7.77 6.28 -4.00
N SER A 373 6.85 6.75 -3.14
CA SER A 373 5.42 6.53 -3.29
C SER A 373 4.60 7.72 -2.77
N ILE A 374 3.42 7.91 -3.36
CA ILE A 374 2.42 8.89 -2.93
C ILE A 374 1.06 8.19 -2.97
N MET A 375 0.53 7.85 -1.79
CA MET A 375 -0.77 7.22 -1.64
C MET A 375 -1.86 8.26 -1.43
N VAL A 376 -2.79 8.36 -2.36
CA VAL A 376 -3.94 9.29 -2.30
C VAL A 376 -5.25 8.58 -2.61
N PRO A 377 -6.39 8.99 -2.01
CA PRO A 377 -7.67 8.38 -2.32
C PRO A 377 -8.19 8.85 -3.69
N ASP A 378 -8.73 7.93 -4.48
CA ASP A 378 -9.49 8.22 -5.68
C ASP A 378 -10.91 8.72 -5.34
N ARG A 379 -11.75 9.02 -6.36
CA ARG A 379 -13.14 9.49 -6.15
C ARG A 379 -14.05 8.48 -5.43
N LYS A 380 -13.64 7.21 -5.35
CA LYS A 380 -14.36 6.16 -4.62
C LYS A 380 -13.77 5.92 -3.22
N GLY A 381 -12.69 6.63 -2.85
CA GLY A 381 -11.97 6.47 -1.60
C GLY A 381 -10.94 5.34 -1.62
N VAL A 382 -10.68 4.72 -2.78
CA VAL A 382 -9.63 3.70 -2.93
C VAL A 382 -8.28 4.39 -2.99
N MET A 383 -7.35 3.97 -2.12
CA MET A 383 -5.98 4.49 -2.09
C MET A 383 -5.21 4.03 -3.33
N ARG A 384 -4.57 4.99 -4.01
CA ARG A 384 -3.77 4.77 -5.22
C ARG A 384 -2.38 5.33 -5.05
N ASP A 385 -1.37 4.54 -5.42
CA ASP A 385 -0.03 5.07 -5.60
C ASP A 385 0.06 5.79 -6.95
N VAL A 386 0.33 7.08 -6.91
CA VAL A 386 0.26 7.96 -8.09
C VAL A 386 1.62 8.34 -8.66
N VAL A 387 2.71 7.68 -8.22
CA VAL A 387 4.06 7.90 -8.76
C VAL A 387 4.76 6.60 -9.13
N LEU A 388 5.58 6.63 -10.16
CA LEU A 388 6.47 5.55 -10.55
C LEU A 388 7.68 5.49 -9.60
N GLY A 389 8.28 4.29 -9.46
CA GLY A 389 9.45 4.08 -8.61
C GLY A 389 9.92 2.63 -8.62
N TYR A 390 10.76 2.28 -7.65
CA TYR A 390 11.28 0.94 -7.43
C TYR A 390 10.96 0.43 -6.02
N ASP A 391 11.07 -0.89 -5.81
CA ASP A 391 10.76 -1.55 -4.53
C ASP A 391 11.92 -1.53 -3.53
N ASN A 392 13.12 -1.19 -3.96
CA ASN A 392 14.32 -1.27 -3.12
C ASN A 392 15.41 -0.30 -3.55
N ILE A 393 16.34 -0.06 -2.62
CA ILE A 393 17.45 0.86 -2.83
C ILE A 393 18.47 0.36 -3.88
N ALA A 394 18.64 -0.96 -4.03
CA ALA A 394 19.58 -1.52 -5.00
C ALA A 394 19.20 -1.16 -6.44
N GLN A 395 17.89 -1.14 -6.74
CA GLN A 395 17.39 -0.69 -8.06
C GLN A 395 17.65 0.80 -8.29
N TYR A 396 17.47 1.67 -7.28
CA TYR A 396 17.78 3.10 -7.42
C TYR A 396 19.27 3.37 -7.57
N ALA A 397 20.12 2.58 -6.95
CA ALA A 397 21.60 2.75 -7.00
C ALA A 397 22.22 2.18 -8.29
N ASP A 398 21.58 1.21 -8.95
CA ASP A 398 22.06 0.61 -10.20
C ASP A 398 21.66 1.45 -11.42
N ARG A 399 22.50 2.44 -11.73
CA ARG A 399 22.31 3.36 -12.88
C ARG A 399 22.47 2.71 -14.25
N ILE A 400 23.06 1.51 -14.31
CA ILE A 400 23.32 0.82 -15.58
C ILE A 400 22.07 0.06 -16.03
N ASN A 401 21.47 -0.70 -15.12
CA ASN A 401 20.32 -1.56 -15.44
C ASN A 401 18.97 -0.87 -15.16
N PHE A 402 18.92 0.06 -14.20
CA PHE A 402 17.70 0.71 -13.72
C PHE A 402 17.76 2.25 -13.83
N GLY A 403 18.63 2.80 -14.68
CA GLY A 403 18.86 4.24 -14.77
C GLY A 403 17.59 5.06 -14.96
N SER A 404 17.13 5.72 -13.90
CA SER A 404 16.00 6.64 -13.93
C SER A 404 16.09 7.65 -12.76
N ASP A 405 15.54 8.84 -12.99
CA ASP A 405 15.45 9.89 -11.99
C ASP A 405 14.14 9.88 -11.20
N PHE A 406 13.43 8.72 -11.14
CA PHE A 406 12.16 8.60 -10.40
C PHE A 406 12.19 9.26 -9.04
N GLY A 407 11.34 10.28 -8.86
CA GLY A 407 11.12 10.99 -7.61
C GLY A 407 12.26 11.86 -7.09
N ALA A 408 13.38 11.95 -7.79
CA ALA A 408 14.61 12.56 -7.30
C ALA A 408 14.51 14.08 -7.07
N ALA A 409 15.22 14.57 -6.05
CA ALA A 409 15.56 15.97 -5.94
C ALA A 409 16.80 16.25 -6.81
N ILE A 410 16.56 16.92 -7.92
CA ILE A 410 17.60 17.22 -8.92
C ILE A 410 18.43 18.45 -8.50
N GLY A 411 19.73 18.33 -8.67
CA GLY A 411 20.73 19.37 -8.46
C GLY A 411 22.12 18.89 -8.94
N ARG A 412 23.11 19.76 -9.09
CA ARG A 412 23.17 21.17 -8.71
C ARG A 412 22.31 22.05 -9.63
N TYR A 413 22.13 21.64 -10.91
CA TYR A 413 21.35 22.36 -11.90
C TYR A 413 20.38 21.41 -12.62
N ALA A 414 19.09 21.63 -12.43
CA ALA A 414 18.02 20.90 -13.09
C ALA A 414 17.98 21.23 -14.59
N ASN A 415 17.66 20.22 -15.40
CA ASN A 415 17.66 20.30 -16.85
C ASN A 415 19.06 20.54 -17.46
N ARG A 416 19.15 20.97 -18.71
CA ARG A 416 20.39 21.03 -19.50
C ARG A 416 21.10 22.36 -19.42
N ILE A 417 22.45 22.32 -19.43
CA ILE A 417 23.35 23.44 -19.69
C ILE A 417 24.05 23.15 -21.02
N ASN A 418 23.97 24.11 -21.97
CA ASN A 418 24.44 23.96 -23.33
C ASN A 418 25.95 23.64 -23.39
N LYS A 419 26.28 22.54 -24.09
CA LYS A 419 27.65 22.02 -24.25
C LYS A 419 28.38 21.81 -22.90
N GLY A 420 27.63 21.76 -21.79
CA GLY A 420 28.21 21.71 -20.45
C GLY A 420 29.09 22.92 -20.13
N GLN A 421 28.81 24.11 -20.64
CA GLN A 421 29.64 25.30 -20.45
C GLN A 421 28.93 26.35 -19.63
N ILE A 422 29.65 26.89 -18.62
CA ILE A 422 29.25 28.06 -17.86
C ILE A 422 30.42 29.07 -17.82
N THR A 423 30.12 30.36 -17.79
CA THR A 423 31.16 31.42 -17.68
C THR A 423 31.08 32.09 -16.32
N VAL A 424 32.12 31.93 -15.51
CA VAL A 424 32.25 32.54 -14.19
C VAL A 424 33.39 33.54 -14.23
N ASP A 425 33.09 34.83 -13.97
CA ASP A 425 34.07 35.93 -13.94
C ASP A 425 35.01 35.95 -15.18
N GLY A 426 34.41 35.76 -16.36
CA GLY A 426 35.10 35.76 -17.65
C GLY A 426 35.85 34.46 -17.98
N LYS A 427 35.84 33.45 -17.12
CA LYS A 427 36.45 32.14 -17.38
C LYS A 427 35.37 31.13 -17.70
N THR A 428 35.50 30.43 -18.84
CA THR A 428 34.63 29.30 -19.21
C THR A 428 35.06 28.04 -18.41
N ILE A 429 34.10 27.45 -17.75
CA ILE A 429 34.23 26.18 -17.02
C ILE A 429 33.50 25.09 -17.82
N GLN A 430 34.19 23.99 -18.13
CA GLN A 430 33.63 22.84 -18.79
C GLN A 430 33.05 21.87 -17.73
N LEU A 431 31.75 21.69 -17.75
CA LEU A 431 31.01 20.68 -16.99
C LEU A 431 30.98 19.37 -17.78
N PRO A 432 30.68 18.22 -17.15
CA PRO A 432 30.50 16.96 -17.87
C PRO A 432 29.38 17.06 -18.91
N GLN A 433 29.59 16.36 -20.04
CA GLN A 433 28.61 16.21 -21.11
C GLN A 433 28.00 14.82 -21.03
N ASN A 434 26.98 14.63 -20.20
CA ASN A 434 26.38 13.33 -19.92
C ASN A 434 25.10 13.03 -20.73
N ASN A 435 24.63 13.99 -21.57
CA ASN A 435 23.41 13.80 -22.35
C ASN A 435 23.45 14.66 -23.64
N TYR A 436 23.50 14.01 -24.81
CA TYR A 436 23.50 14.64 -26.16
C TYR A 436 24.50 15.82 -26.29
N GLY A 437 25.65 15.74 -25.65
CA GLY A 437 26.67 16.80 -25.65
C GLY A 437 26.40 17.96 -24.70
N HIS A 438 25.45 17.84 -23.80
CA HIS A 438 25.08 18.83 -22.78
C HIS A 438 25.29 18.27 -21.38
N CYS A 439 25.36 19.16 -20.37
CA CYS A 439 25.29 18.77 -18.96
C CYS A 439 23.82 18.71 -18.53
N LEU A 440 23.33 17.51 -18.21
CA LEU A 440 21.97 17.27 -17.74
C LEU A 440 21.97 16.96 -16.25
N HIS A 441 21.03 17.56 -15.50
CA HIS A 441 20.73 17.26 -14.09
C HIS A 441 21.95 17.24 -13.17
N GLY A 442 22.86 18.21 -13.33
CA GLY A 442 24.06 18.32 -12.50
C GLY A 442 25.19 17.36 -12.86
N GLY A 443 25.08 16.65 -13.99
CA GLY A 443 26.12 15.75 -14.48
C GLY A 443 25.95 14.28 -14.06
N PRO A 444 26.90 13.39 -14.39
CA PRO A 444 26.78 11.94 -14.23
C PRO A 444 26.70 11.49 -12.78
N THR A 445 27.13 12.31 -11.83
CA THR A 445 27.04 12.08 -10.38
C THR A 445 26.28 13.20 -9.68
N GLY A 446 25.21 13.68 -10.32
CA GLY A 446 24.33 14.72 -9.77
C GLY A 446 23.70 14.33 -8.43
N TRP A 447 23.00 15.25 -7.81
CA TRP A 447 22.49 15.06 -6.45
C TRP A 447 21.45 13.97 -6.32
N GLN A 448 20.80 13.58 -7.40
CA GLN A 448 19.90 12.41 -7.48
C GLN A 448 20.60 11.08 -7.19
N TYR A 449 21.93 11.03 -7.22
CA TYR A 449 22.73 9.83 -6.91
C TYR A 449 23.54 9.97 -5.61
N LYS A 450 23.26 10.97 -4.78
CA LYS A 450 23.92 11.17 -3.49
C LYS A 450 23.02 10.72 -2.34
N VAL A 451 23.62 10.23 -1.26
CA VAL A 451 22.91 9.98 0.01
C VAL A 451 22.85 11.30 0.80
N TYR A 452 21.65 11.75 1.11
CA TYR A 452 21.39 12.93 1.92
C TYR A 452 21.40 12.58 3.41
N ASP A 453 21.70 13.57 4.25
CA ASP A 453 21.43 13.51 5.69
C ASP A 453 19.93 13.78 5.90
N GLY A 454 19.17 12.71 6.21
CA GLY A 454 17.73 12.80 6.43
C GLY A 454 17.42 13.00 7.92
N ARG A 455 16.56 13.97 8.21
CA ARG A 455 16.05 14.24 9.56
C ARG A 455 14.53 14.42 9.51
N GLN A 456 13.81 13.48 10.09
CA GLN A 456 12.38 13.62 10.30
C GLN A 456 12.14 14.55 11.50
N LEU A 457 11.54 15.71 11.25
CA LEU A 457 11.31 16.73 12.26
C LEU A 457 10.04 16.46 13.07
N ASN A 458 9.04 15.86 12.42
CA ASN A 458 7.78 15.39 12.98
C ASN A 458 7.11 14.44 11.95
N ASP A 459 5.93 13.92 12.25
CA ASP A 459 5.20 12.93 11.41
C ASP A 459 4.88 13.43 9.99
N SER A 460 4.90 14.74 9.77
CA SER A 460 4.54 15.38 8.50
C SER A 460 5.67 16.17 7.84
N THR A 461 6.85 16.27 8.47
CA THR A 461 7.96 17.09 7.94
C THR A 461 9.27 16.35 7.98
N LEU A 462 9.89 16.24 6.81
CA LEU A 462 11.18 15.61 6.58
C LEU A 462 12.16 16.60 5.95
N GLN A 463 13.34 16.74 6.53
CA GLN A 463 14.42 17.56 6.02
C GLN A 463 15.55 16.67 5.50
N MET A 464 16.03 16.96 4.29
CA MET A 464 17.10 16.25 3.59
C MET A 464 18.21 17.23 3.23
N THR A 465 19.42 17.01 3.71
CA THR A 465 20.56 17.91 3.46
C THR A 465 21.66 17.18 2.70
N VAL A 466 22.21 17.81 1.66
CA VAL A 466 23.35 17.30 0.89
C VAL A 466 24.48 18.33 0.88
N PHE A 467 25.70 17.84 1.01
CA PHE A 467 26.91 18.63 0.79
C PHE A 467 27.55 18.23 -0.54
N SER A 468 27.77 19.21 -1.41
CA SER A 468 28.44 19.07 -2.71
C SER A 468 29.74 19.88 -2.68
N PRO A 469 30.92 19.24 -2.68
CA PRO A 469 32.21 19.95 -2.54
C PRO A 469 32.51 20.84 -3.74
N ASP A 470 33.47 21.77 -3.56
CA ASP A 470 33.99 22.59 -4.65
C ASP A 470 34.58 21.71 -5.75
N GLY A 471 34.16 21.91 -7.00
CA GLY A 471 34.57 21.08 -8.14
C GLY A 471 33.77 19.81 -8.35
N ASP A 472 32.72 19.56 -7.57
CA ASP A 472 31.78 18.44 -7.80
C ASP A 472 31.14 18.55 -9.19
N ASN A 473 31.36 17.56 -10.06
CA ASN A 473 31.05 17.64 -11.51
C ASN A 473 31.55 18.92 -12.18
N ASN A 474 32.72 19.42 -11.75
CA ASN A 474 33.38 20.67 -12.19
C ASN A 474 32.62 21.96 -11.86
N PHE A 475 31.51 21.91 -11.12
CA PHE A 475 30.83 23.11 -10.65
C PHE A 475 31.66 23.82 -9.59
N PRO A 476 31.87 25.17 -9.69
CA PRO A 476 32.62 25.91 -8.69
C PRO A 476 31.85 26.11 -7.38
N GLY A 477 32.59 26.21 -6.29
CA GLY A 477 32.06 26.43 -4.94
C GLY A 477 31.50 25.15 -4.27
N ALA A 478 31.81 25.05 -2.97
CA ALA A 478 31.11 24.05 -2.15
C ALA A 478 29.71 24.56 -1.85
N VAL A 479 28.73 23.66 -1.97
CA VAL A 479 27.31 23.97 -1.76
C VAL A 479 26.73 23.06 -0.68
N THR A 480 26.04 23.66 0.29
CA THR A 480 25.12 22.93 1.16
C THR A 480 23.70 23.22 0.69
N ALA A 481 22.99 22.17 0.31
CA ALA A 481 21.59 22.26 -0.11
C ALA A 481 20.67 21.44 0.79
N THR A 482 19.48 21.98 1.05
CA THR A 482 18.47 21.36 1.89
C THR A 482 17.13 21.31 1.13
N VAL A 483 16.49 20.15 1.16
CA VAL A 483 15.12 19.94 0.68
C VAL A 483 14.26 19.61 1.88
N THR A 484 13.23 20.40 2.12
CA THR A 484 12.26 20.15 3.20
C THR A 484 10.92 19.76 2.58
N TYR A 485 10.47 18.54 2.88
CA TYR A 485 9.17 18.01 2.50
C TYR A 485 8.20 18.15 3.65
N THR A 486 7.02 18.71 3.40
CA THR A 486 5.96 18.79 4.39
C THR A 486 4.66 18.23 3.80
N LEU A 487 4.15 17.17 4.39
CA LEU A 487 2.83 16.63 4.05
C LEU A 487 1.77 17.38 4.85
N THR A 488 0.95 18.15 4.16
CA THR A 488 -0.05 19.01 4.81
C THR A 488 -1.38 18.27 5.07
N HIS A 489 -2.19 18.78 6.00
CA HIS A 489 -3.50 18.20 6.32
C HIS A 489 -4.51 18.28 5.18
N ASP A 490 -4.31 19.16 4.18
CA ASP A 490 -5.18 19.32 3.01
C ASP A 490 -4.67 18.54 1.78
N ASN A 491 -3.89 17.47 2.02
CA ASN A 491 -3.37 16.54 1.02
C ASN A 491 -2.40 17.20 0.03
N ALA A 492 -1.49 18.04 0.49
CA ALA A 492 -0.42 18.56 -0.34
C ALA A 492 0.96 18.15 0.18
N ILE A 493 1.88 17.97 -0.75
CA ILE A 493 3.31 17.87 -0.49
C ILE A 493 3.91 19.25 -0.78
N ASP A 494 4.34 19.94 0.25
CA ASP A 494 5.02 21.23 0.19
C ASP A 494 6.53 20.95 0.15
N ILE A 495 7.23 21.38 -0.90
CA ILE A 495 8.66 21.13 -1.12
C ILE A 495 9.38 22.46 -1.13
N ARG A 496 10.28 22.67 -0.16
CA ARG A 496 11.12 23.87 -0.08
C ARG A 496 12.56 23.49 -0.31
N TYR A 497 13.19 24.20 -1.22
CA TYR A 497 14.60 24.08 -1.53
C TYR A 497 15.35 25.30 -1.00
N GLU A 498 16.52 25.06 -0.39
CA GLU A 498 17.41 26.08 0.10
C GLU A 498 18.85 25.67 -0.23
N ALA A 499 19.69 26.62 -0.62
CA ALA A 499 21.12 26.39 -0.79
C ALA A 499 21.97 27.58 -0.49
N THR A 500 23.20 27.35 -0.01
CA THR A 500 24.26 28.35 0.17
C THR A 500 25.55 27.87 -0.48
N THR A 501 26.41 28.76 -0.85
CA THR A 501 27.66 28.45 -1.56
C THR A 501 28.87 29.20 -0.97
N THR A 502 30.07 28.60 -1.17
CA THR A 502 31.36 29.22 -0.80
C THR A 502 32.00 30.04 -1.94
N LYS A 503 31.57 29.85 -3.20
CA LYS A 503 31.99 30.59 -4.39
C LYS A 503 30.80 30.80 -5.30
N LYS A 504 30.88 31.78 -6.21
CA LYS A 504 29.88 31.97 -7.27
C LYS A 504 29.65 30.69 -8.05
N THR A 505 28.41 30.25 -8.14
CA THR A 505 27.99 29.04 -8.82
C THR A 505 26.58 29.17 -9.36
N VAL A 506 26.10 28.16 -10.08
CA VAL A 506 24.70 28.06 -10.55
C VAL A 506 23.92 27.07 -9.71
N ILE A 507 22.67 27.43 -9.37
CA ILE A 507 21.74 26.55 -8.64
C ILE A 507 20.39 26.58 -9.35
N ASN A 508 19.82 25.43 -9.61
CA ASN A 508 18.45 25.22 -10.07
C ASN A 508 18.01 23.84 -9.57
N MET A 509 17.04 23.79 -8.67
CA MET A 509 16.57 22.52 -8.07
C MET A 509 15.13 22.24 -8.48
N THR A 510 14.80 20.97 -8.65
CA THR A 510 13.44 20.51 -8.92
C THR A 510 13.21 19.12 -8.34
N ASN A 511 11.95 18.67 -8.33
CA ASN A 511 11.57 17.27 -8.05
C ASN A 511 11.15 16.56 -9.35
N HIS A 512 11.73 15.40 -9.59
CA HIS A 512 11.52 14.63 -10.82
C HIS A 512 10.58 13.43 -10.58
N SER A 513 9.44 13.68 -9.90
CA SER A 513 8.41 12.65 -9.74
C SER A 513 7.68 12.38 -11.06
N TYR A 514 7.49 11.09 -11.36
CA TYR A 514 6.77 10.59 -12.53
C TYR A 514 5.35 10.24 -12.11
N PHE A 515 4.41 11.13 -12.37
CA PHE A 515 3.03 10.97 -11.95
C PHE A 515 2.21 10.13 -12.93
N ASN A 516 1.47 9.14 -12.40
CA ASN A 516 0.38 8.47 -13.10
C ASN A 516 -0.85 8.43 -12.18
N LEU A 517 -1.76 9.37 -12.36
CA LEU A 517 -2.95 9.52 -11.52
C LEU A 517 -4.00 8.43 -11.77
N ASN A 518 -3.79 7.53 -12.74
CA ASN A 518 -4.64 6.34 -12.92
C ASN A 518 -4.38 5.30 -11.83
N GLY A 519 -3.21 5.34 -11.16
CA GLY A 519 -2.83 4.39 -10.11
C GLY A 519 -2.55 2.97 -10.60
N ASP A 520 -2.45 2.77 -11.93
CA ASP A 520 -2.01 1.56 -12.59
C ASP A 520 -1.00 1.93 -13.69
N PRO A 521 0.29 1.97 -13.36
CA PRO A 521 1.33 2.40 -14.29
C PRO A 521 1.80 1.30 -15.26
N SER A 522 1.16 0.15 -15.30
CA SER A 522 1.43 -0.92 -16.28
C SER A 522 0.91 -0.56 -17.67
N HIS A 523 0.04 0.45 -17.76
CA HIS A 523 -0.48 1.04 -19.01
C HIS A 523 0.08 2.45 -19.22
N ASP A 524 -0.07 2.96 -20.44
CA ASP A 524 0.28 4.36 -20.71
C ASP A 524 -0.61 5.33 -19.92
N GLY A 525 -0.11 6.55 -19.73
CA GLY A 525 -0.81 7.64 -19.04
C GLY A 525 -1.40 8.70 -19.97
N GLU A 526 -1.51 8.41 -21.28
CA GLU A 526 -1.89 9.39 -22.31
C GLU A 526 -3.33 9.93 -22.15
N ASN A 527 -4.20 9.19 -21.44
CA ASN A 527 -5.57 9.62 -21.14
C ASN A 527 -5.64 10.72 -20.08
N GLN A 528 -4.55 11.01 -19.36
CA GLN A 528 -4.51 12.07 -18.37
C GLN A 528 -4.69 13.44 -19.03
N MET A 529 -5.37 14.33 -18.34
CA MET A 529 -5.66 15.67 -18.81
C MET A 529 -4.75 16.67 -18.13
N LEU A 530 -4.04 17.46 -18.94
CA LEU A 530 -3.08 18.46 -18.48
C LEU A 530 -3.65 19.88 -18.65
N TYR A 531 -3.40 20.73 -17.68
CA TYR A 531 -3.59 22.18 -17.72
C TYR A 531 -2.29 22.89 -17.35
N ILE A 532 -1.89 23.92 -18.10
CA ILE A 532 -0.71 24.76 -17.80
C ILE A 532 -1.12 26.23 -17.95
N ASN A 533 -0.86 27.00 -16.90
CA ASN A 533 -1.04 28.46 -16.91
C ASN A 533 0.15 29.16 -17.56
N ALA A 534 0.27 29.00 -18.87
CA ALA A 534 1.37 29.56 -19.66
C ALA A 534 0.89 29.93 -21.06
N ASP A 535 1.26 31.12 -21.55
CA ASP A 535 1.00 31.57 -22.92
C ASP A 535 2.17 31.28 -23.87
N ARG A 536 3.33 30.91 -23.32
CA ARG A 536 4.55 30.66 -24.07
C ARG A 536 5.28 29.43 -23.54
N TYR A 537 6.15 28.87 -24.40
CA TYR A 537 7.08 27.79 -24.10
C TYR A 537 8.45 28.08 -24.71
N THR A 538 9.51 27.45 -24.19
CA THR A 538 10.84 27.53 -24.79
C THR A 538 11.03 26.37 -25.77
N PRO A 539 11.18 26.62 -27.09
CA PRO A 539 11.41 25.54 -28.05
C PRO A 539 12.78 24.89 -27.84
N ALA A 540 12.89 23.63 -28.22
CA ALA A 540 14.10 22.84 -28.11
C ALA A 540 14.48 22.23 -29.46
N ASP A 541 15.78 22.06 -29.68
CA ASP A 541 16.33 21.36 -30.83
C ASP A 541 16.29 19.83 -30.71
N THR A 542 16.87 19.08 -31.63
CA THR A 542 16.93 17.62 -31.64
C THR A 542 17.82 17.04 -30.51
N THR A 543 18.60 17.88 -29.82
CA THR A 543 19.40 17.51 -28.66
C THR A 543 18.71 17.90 -27.34
N TYR A 544 17.43 18.31 -27.42
CA TYR A 544 16.61 18.81 -26.30
C TYR A 544 17.14 20.11 -25.69
N MET A 545 18.02 20.82 -26.41
CA MET A 545 18.54 22.12 -25.95
C MET A 545 17.62 23.24 -26.40
N THR A 546 17.28 24.14 -25.47
CA THR A 546 16.46 25.31 -25.79
C THR A 546 17.18 26.26 -26.75
N THR A 547 16.44 26.81 -27.72
CA THR A 547 16.96 27.80 -28.66
C THR A 547 17.20 29.18 -28.00
N GLY A 548 16.59 29.43 -26.85
CA GLY A 548 16.62 30.73 -26.17
C GLY A 548 15.47 31.66 -26.55
N GLU A 549 14.55 31.19 -27.36
CA GLU A 549 13.30 31.87 -27.71
C GLU A 549 12.16 31.50 -26.77
N GLU A 550 11.12 32.31 -26.77
CA GLU A 550 9.85 32.04 -26.12
C GLU A 550 8.75 32.13 -27.19
N LEU A 551 8.16 31.01 -27.56
CA LEU A 551 7.12 30.93 -28.58
C LEU A 551 5.72 30.81 -27.99
N SER A 552 4.72 31.37 -28.71
CA SER A 552 3.33 31.26 -28.30
C SER A 552 2.83 29.82 -28.35
N VAL A 553 2.06 29.39 -27.34
CA VAL A 553 1.37 28.10 -27.33
C VAL A 553 0.12 28.13 -28.23
N ALA A 554 -0.45 29.31 -28.50
CA ALA A 554 -1.75 29.45 -29.17
C ALA A 554 -1.74 28.82 -30.58
N GLY A 555 -2.71 27.94 -30.82
CA GLY A 555 -2.86 27.25 -32.11
C GLY A 555 -1.82 26.15 -32.36
N THR A 556 -1.07 25.72 -31.36
CA THR A 556 -0.06 24.66 -31.41
C THR A 556 -0.43 23.48 -30.53
N PRO A 557 0.18 22.29 -30.71
CA PRO A 557 0.10 21.17 -29.79
C PRO A 557 0.50 21.48 -28.34
N MET A 558 1.27 22.57 -28.13
CA MET A 558 1.72 23.01 -26.79
C MET A 558 0.64 23.78 -26.01
N ASP A 559 -0.57 23.98 -26.56
CA ASP A 559 -1.65 24.73 -25.90
C ASP A 559 -2.41 23.90 -24.88
N PHE A 560 -2.00 24.01 -23.61
CA PHE A 560 -2.63 23.41 -22.43
C PHE A 560 -3.31 24.45 -21.52
N ARG A 561 -3.64 25.61 -22.01
CA ARG A 561 -4.36 26.65 -21.24
C ARG A 561 -5.78 26.24 -20.83
N ARG A 562 -6.25 25.09 -21.28
CA ARG A 562 -7.45 24.39 -20.84
C ARG A 562 -7.11 22.92 -20.62
N PHE A 563 -7.83 22.24 -19.72
CA PHE A 563 -7.63 20.80 -19.53
C PHE A 563 -7.78 20.08 -20.86
N THR A 564 -6.70 19.48 -21.31
CA THR A 564 -6.57 18.79 -22.59
C THR A 564 -5.92 17.42 -22.36
N SER A 565 -6.48 16.36 -22.96
CA SER A 565 -5.89 15.03 -22.91
C SER A 565 -4.52 15.05 -23.60
N LEU A 566 -3.53 14.40 -22.98
CA LEU A 566 -2.21 14.23 -23.59
C LEU A 566 -2.28 13.45 -24.90
N SER A 567 -3.20 12.48 -25.02
CA SER A 567 -3.42 11.69 -26.24
C SER A 567 -3.75 12.53 -27.48
N ARG A 568 -4.20 13.79 -27.31
CA ARG A 568 -4.48 14.70 -28.44
C ARG A 568 -3.27 14.87 -29.35
N ASP A 569 -2.08 15.12 -28.76
CA ASP A 569 -0.89 15.51 -29.50
C ASP A 569 0.42 14.84 -29.08
N ILE A 570 0.42 13.98 -28.07
CA ILE A 570 1.65 13.32 -27.57
C ILE A 570 2.38 12.53 -28.67
N ASN A 571 1.63 11.98 -29.62
CA ASN A 571 2.14 11.21 -30.76
C ASN A 571 2.12 12.00 -32.06
N ASN A 572 1.98 13.34 -32.04
CA ASN A 572 1.91 14.20 -33.22
C ASN A 572 3.28 14.32 -33.91
N LYS A 573 3.42 13.64 -35.04
CA LYS A 573 4.65 13.63 -35.85
C LYS A 573 4.77 14.81 -36.79
N GLN A 574 3.73 15.65 -36.95
CA GLN A 574 3.72 16.80 -37.83
C GLN A 574 4.31 18.05 -37.14
N PHE A 575 4.32 18.07 -35.82
CA PHE A 575 4.86 19.18 -35.05
C PHE A 575 6.26 18.82 -34.54
N ASP A 576 7.25 19.65 -34.84
CA ASP A 576 8.67 19.36 -34.65
C ASP A 576 8.99 19.03 -33.18
N MET A 577 8.38 19.76 -32.22
CA MET A 577 8.65 19.55 -30.78
C MET A 577 8.28 18.16 -30.36
N THR A 578 7.03 17.74 -30.59
CA THR A 578 6.54 16.42 -30.17
C THR A 578 7.19 15.30 -31.00
N ARG A 579 7.47 15.53 -32.31
CA ARG A 579 8.19 14.57 -33.15
C ARG A 579 9.60 14.29 -32.64
N ASN A 580 10.37 15.34 -32.35
CA ASN A 580 11.77 15.24 -31.94
C ASN A 580 11.92 14.64 -30.56
N ALA A 581 11.03 15.02 -29.62
CA ALA A 581 11.02 14.51 -28.27
C ALA A 581 10.34 13.13 -28.14
N GLY A 582 9.59 12.73 -29.15
CA GLY A 582 8.78 11.52 -29.10
C GLY A 582 7.65 11.61 -28.05
N GLY A 583 7.13 12.79 -27.80
CA GLY A 583 6.15 13.17 -26.81
C GLY A 583 6.42 14.60 -26.33
N PHE A 584 6.06 14.95 -25.12
CA PHE A 584 6.41 16.23 -24.53
C PHE A 584 7.69 16.08 -23.68
N ASP A 585 8.65 16.99 -23.86
CA ASP A 585 9.85 17.17 -23.05
C ASP A 585 10.32 18.64 -23.23
N HIS A 586 9.50 19.56 -22.72
CA HIS A 586 9.68 21.00 -22.95
C HIS A 586 9.35 21.81 -21.70
N ASN A 587 9.86 23.04 -21.65
CA ASN A 587 9.59 24.00 -20.59
C ASN A 587 8.52 25.01 -21.03
N TRP A 588 7.50 25.22 -20.20
CA TRP A 588 6.50 26.27 -20.32
C TRP A 588 6.83 27.47 -19.44
N CYS A 589 6.66 28.68 -20.00
CA CYS A 589 6.87 29.96 -19.34
C CYS A 589 5.62 30.33 -18.54
N LEU A 590 5.68 30.19 -17.23
CA LEU A 590 4.52 30.32 -16.34
C LEU A 590 4.01 31.77 -16.25
N ASN A 591 2.73 32.00 -16.45
CA ASN A 591 2.07 33.29 -16.25
C ASN A 591 1.98 33.68 -14.75
N THR A 592 2.25 32.75 -13.83
CA THR A 592 2.37 33.00 -12.40
C THR A 592 3.66 33.75 -12.04
N TRP A 593 4.65 33.76 -12.94
CA TRP A 593 5.88 34.56 -12.84
C TRP A 593 5.71 35.90 -13.53
N GLN A 594 5.76 37.00 -12.77
CA GLN A 594 5.61 38.32 -13.31
C GLN A 594 6.56 39.32 -12.61
N LYS A 595 7.19 40.23 -13.39
CA LYS A 595 8.06 41.27 -12.87
C LYS A 595 9.19 40.76 -11.96
N GLY A 596 9.79 39.64 -12.34
CA GLY A 596 10.89 39.01 -11.60
C GLY A 596 10.49 38.31 -10.30
N LYS A 597 9.20 38.00 -10.11
CA LYS A 597 8.68 37.30 -8.92
C LYS A 597 7.61 36.28 -9.26
N GLY A 598 7.71 35.11 -8.67
CA GLY A 598 6.70 34.05 -8.74
C GLY A 598 5.56 34.25 -7.74
N ASN A 599 4.41 33.64 -8.04
CA ASN A 599 3.26 33.64 -7.16
C ASN A 599 2.79 32.20 -6.91
N ASP A 600 3.32 31.61 -5.86
CA ASP A 600 3.04 30.25 -5.39
C ASP A 600 1.64 30.07 -4.77
N LYS A 601 0.80 31.09 -4.81
CA LYS A 601 -0.63 31.02 -4.43
C LYS A 601 -1.56 30.91 -5.64
N LYS A 602 -1.03 31.05 -6.87
CA LYS A 602 -1.76 30.88 -8.11
C LYS A 602 -1.45 29.53 -8.74
N LEU A 603 -2.47 28.87 -9.26
CA LEU A 603 -2.34 27.61 -9.97
C LEU A 603 -1.41 27.79 -11.18
N ALA A 604 -0.30 27.05 -11.18
CA ALA A 604 0.68 27.03 -12.26
C ALA A 604 0.37 25.94 -13.30
N ALA A 605 0.06 24.74 -12.84
CA ALA A 605 -0.34 23.61 -13.69
C ALA A 605 -1.26 22.66 -12.93
N ALA A 606 -1.96 21.78 -13.64
CA ALA A 606 -2.73 20.71 -13.03
C ALA A 606 -2.77 19.49 -13.93
N LEU A 607 -2.72 18.31 -13.33
CA LEU A 607 -2.93 17.01 -13.98
C LEU A 607 -4.19 16.37 -13.41
N TYR A 608 -4.99 15.70 -14.25
CA TYR A 608 -6.22 15.05 -13.85
C TYR A 608 -6.40 13.70 -14.55
N SER A 609 -6.79 12.68 -13.80
CA SER A 609 -7.17 11.38 -14.36
C SER A 609 -8.69 11.25 -14.47
N PRO A 610 -9.25 11.11 -15.67
CA PRO A 610 -10.68 10.79 -15.86
C PRO A 610 -11.05 9.42 -15.26
N THR A 611 -10.10 8.51 -15.17
CA THR A 611 -10.31 7.13 -14.68
C THR A 611 -10.56 7.11 -13.17
N THR A 612 -9.69 7.74 -12.39
CA THR A 612 -9.74 7.72 -10.92
C THR A 612 -10.44 8.94 -10.32
N GLY A 613 -10.53 10.04 -11.08
CA GLY A 613 -10.96 11.34 -10.57
C GLY A 613 -9.89 12.07 -9.75
N ILE A 614 -8.69 11.50 -9.61
CA ILE A 614 -7.58 12.16 -8.91
C ILE A 614 -7.12 13.37 -9.71
N ARG A 615 -6.92 14.48 -9.03
CA ARG A 615 -6.37 15.72 -9.55
C ARG A 615 -5.17 16.12 -8.71
N LEU A 616 -4.10 16.51 -9.40
CA LEU A 616 -2.89 17.12 -8.86
C LEU A 616 -2.84 18.59 -9.32
N ASP A 617 -2.82 19.53 -8.39
CA ASP A 617 -2.59 20.95 -8.62
C ASP A 617 -1.16 21.30 -8.24
N VAL A 618 -0.47 22.06 -9.10
CA VAL A 618 0.92 22.50 -8.91
C VAL A 618 0.96 24.01 -8.69
N TYR A 619 1.63 24.40 -7.62
CA TYR A 619 1.91 25.80 -7.25
C TYR A 619 3.41 25.99 -7.08
N THR A 620 3.96 27.11 -7.54
CA THR A 620 5.40 27.38 -7.48
C THR A 620 5.71 28.87 -7.55
N ASP A 621 6.86 29.25 -7.02
CA ASP A 621 7.48 30.55 -7.23
C ASP A 621 8.52 30.56 -8.36
N GLU A 622 8.67 29.44 -9.09
CA GLU A 622 9.56 29.31 -10.24
C GLU A 622 8.95 29.92 -11.52
N PRO A 623 9.81 30.42 -12.46
CA PRO A 623 9.35 30.99 -13.72
C PRO A 623 8.85 29.98 -14.75
N GLY A 624 9.27 28.72 -14.63
CA GLY A 624 8.98 27.66 -15.61
C GLY A 624 8.55 26.35 -15.02
N ILE A 625 7.98 25.53 -15.88
CA ILE A 625 7.67 24.15 -15.61
C ILE A 625 8.05 23.28 -16.81
N GLN A 626 8.91 22.28 -16.57
CA GLN A 626 9.18 21.22 -17.56
C GLN A 626 8.08 20.18 -17.45
N ILE A 627 7.54 19.79 -18.61
CA ILE A 627 6.63 18.66 -18.75
C ILE A 627 7.36 17.59 -19.54
N TYR A 628 7.54 16.42 -18.88
CA TYR A 628 8.13 15.25 -19.52
C TYR A 628 7.16 14.06 -19.42
N THR A 629 6.87 13.43 -20.55
CA THR A 629 5.83 12.40 -20.63
C THR A 629 6.36 10.95 -20.61
N GLY A 630 7.53 10.72 -20.01
CA GLY A 630 8.09 9.37 -19.91
C GLY A 630 8.46 8.76 -21.26
N ASN A 631 8.96 9.57 -22.19
CA ASN A 631 9.20 9.21 -23.59
C ASN A 631 10.23 8.08 -23.78
N PHE A 632 11.16 7.92 -22.82
CA PHE A 632 12.22 6.91 -22.82
C PHE A 632 11.88 5.65 -22.02
N LEU A 633 10.74 5.60 -21.33
CA LEU A 633 10.25 4.38 -20.68
C LEU A 633 9.93 3.33 -21.77
N ASN A 634 10.26 2.06 -21.53
CA ASN A 634 10.19 1.02 -22.56
C ASN A 634 9.79 -0.36 -22.03
N ALA A 635 9.33 -0.44 -20.77
CA ALA A 635 8.93 -1.69 -20.11
C ALA A 635 10.04 -2.77 -20.02
N SER A 636 11.31 -2.40 -20.13
CA SER A 636 12.44 -3.37 -20.21
C SER A 636 12.70 -4.13 -18.92
N PHE A 637 12.35 -3.56 -17.75
CA PHE A 637 12.59 -4.15 -16.44
C PHE A 637 11.35 -4.06 -15.53
N ALA A 638 11.30 -4.95 -14.54
CA ALA A 638 10.30 -4.88 -13.49
C ALA A 638 10.69 -3.79 -12.47
N ALA A 639 9.77 -2.90 -12.20
CA ALA A 639 9.92 -1.79 -11.26
C ALA A 639 9.03 -2.01 -10.03
N LYS A 640 8.54 -0.97 -9.38
CA LYS A 640 7.73 -1.06 -8.16
C LYS A 640 6.53 -2.01 -8.34
N HIS A 641 6.36 -2.95 -7.39
CA HIS A 641 5.35 -4.01 -7.41
C HIS A 641 5.39 -4.91 -8.65
N GLY A 642 6.55 -5.02 -9.30
CA GLY A 642 6.70 -5.82 -10.51
C GLY A 642 6.13 -5.18 -11.78
N TYR A 643 5.61 -3.95 -11.71
CA TYR A 643 5.14 -3.24 -12.89
C TYR A 643 6.26 -3.01 -13.91
N ARG A 644 5.89 -3.05 -15.17
CA ARG A 644 6.76 -2.66 -16.29
C ARG A 644 6.19 -1.40 -16.89
N TYR A 645 6.93 -0.30 -16.77
CA TYR A 645 6.46 1.01 -17.20
C TYR A 645 6.63 1.20 -18.72
N PRO A 646 5.55 1.19 -19.50
CA PRO A 646 5.63 1.44 -20.93
C PRO A 646 5.93 2.92 -21.19
N ARG A 647 6.27 3.22 -22.44
CA ARG A 647 6.37 4.59 -22.92
C ARG A 647 5.10 5.36 -22.59
N HIS A 648 5.25 6.61 -22.19
CA HIS A 648 4.16 7.51 -21.78
C HIS A 648 3.36 7.04 -20.55
N ALA A 649 3.92 6.15 -19.74
CA ALA A 649 3.26 5.70 -18.50
C ALA A 649 3.09 6.80 -17.44
N SER A 650 3.68 7.98 -17.65
CA SER A 650 3.72 9.03 -16.60
C SER A 650 3.91 10.43 -17.17
N VAL A 651 3.71 11.42 -16.28
CA VAL A 651 3.99 12.84 -16.53
C VAL A 651 4.85 13.39 -15.40
N CYS A 652 6.01 13.98 -15.72
CA CYS A 652 6.79 14.80 -14.79
C CYS A 652 6.35 16.26 -14.87
N LEU A 653 6.29 16.93 -13.72
CA LEU A 653 5.85 18.32 -13.56
C LEU A 653 6.94 19.03 -12.75
N GLU A 654 8.02 19.42 -13.45
CA GLU A 654 9.27 19.90 -12.82
C GLU A 654 9.30 21.43 -12.81
N THR A 655 8.98 22.03 -11.68
CA THR A 655 9.05 23.50 -11.51
C THR A 655 10.52 23.92 -11.39
N GLN A 656 10.97 24.89 -12.20
CA GLN A 656 12.40 25.20 -12.37
C GLN A 656 12.64 26.55 -13.01
N HIS A 657 13.91 27.04 -12.95
CA HIS A 657 14.43 28.01 -13.91
C HIS A 657 14.42 27.41 -15.32
N TYR A 658 14.31 28.24 -16.33
CA TYR A 658 14.34 27.75 -17.72
C TYR A 658 15.66 27.01 -18.00
N PRO A 659 15.65 25.94 -18.83
CA PRO A 659 16.86 25.25 -19.25
C PRO A 659 17.90 26.22 -19.82
N ASP A 660 19.19 25.97 -19.55
CA ASP A 660 20.34 26.79 -20.00
C ASP A 660 20.31 28.26 -19.57
N SER A 661 19.61 28.63 -18.49
CA SER A 661 19.58 30.01 -17.96
C SER A 661 20.97 30.58 -17.65
N PRO A 662 22.03 29.81 -17.27
CA PRO A 662 23.37 30.37 -17.11
C PRO A 662 23.92 31.07 -18.37
N ASN A 663 23.48 30.62 -19.55
CA ASN A 663 23.89 31.12 -20.87
C ASN A 663 22.85 32.02 -21.55
N LYS A 664 21.77 32.36 -20.84
CA LYS A 664 20.63 33.14 -21.36
C LYS A 664 20.35 34.35 -20.43
N PRO A 665 21.11 35.44 -20.56
CA PRO A 665 21.04 36.57 -19.62
C PRO A 665 19.69 37.30 -19.63
N GLN A 666 18.84 37.07 -20.64
CA GLN A 666 17.47 37.61 -20.72
C GLN A 666 16.48 36.91 -19.73
N TRP A 667 16.85 35.75 -19.18
CA TRP A 667 16.03 34.98 -18.27
C TRP A 667 16.42 35.17 -16.81
N LEU A 668 15.65 34.59 -15.88
CA LEU A 668 15.98 34.62 -14.46
C LEU A 668 17.38 34.03 -14.23
N SER A 669 18.22 34.79 -13.56
CA SER A 669 19.60 34.40 -13.26
C SER A 669 19.65 33.24 -12.27
N PRO A 670 20.33 32.11 -12.59
CA PRO A 670 20.51 31.00 -11.69
C PRO A 670 21.78 31.15 -10.81
N TRP A 671 22.46 32.26 -10.91
CA TRP A 671 23.72 32.50 -10.20
C TRP A 671 23.50 32.78 -8.71
N LEU A 672 24.26 32.06 -7.88
CA LEU A 672 24.31 32.20 -6.43
C LEU A 672 25.70 32.66 -6.00
N GLU A 673 25.75 33.76 -5.29
CA GLU A 673 27.00 34.35 -4.74
C GLU A 673 27.19 33.92 -3.26
N PRO A 674 28.44 33.89 -2.76
CA PRO A 674 28.70 33.72 -1.34
C PRO A 674 27.92 34.76 -0.49
N GLY A 675 27.31 34.30 0.59
CA GLY A 675 26.47 35.12 1.46
C GLY A 675 25.02 35.28 1.02
N GLN A 676 24.68 34.86 -0.19
CA GLN A 676 23.30 34.79 -0.64
C GLN A 676 22.71 33.39 -0.32
N LYS A 677 21.40 33.32 -0.27
CA LYS A 677 20.62 32.07 -0.10
C LYS A 677 19.72 31.85 -1.31
N TYR A 678 19.88 30.71 -1.98
CA TYR A 678 18.92 30.21 -2.96
C TYR A 678 17.70 29.69 -2.21
N THR A 679 16.51 30.02 -2.71
CA THR A 679 15.25 29.49 -2.23
C THR A 679 14.33 29.21 -3.42
N SER A 680 13.62 28.10 -3.38
CA SER A 680 12.57 27.75 -4.35
C SER A 680 11.47 26.95 -3.65
N HIS A 681 10.24 27.06 -4.15
CA HIS A 681 9.07 26.42 -3.59
C HIS A 681 8.23 25.74 -4.67
N CYS A 682 7.86 24.48 -4.39
CA CYS A 682 6.90 23.71 -5.17
C CYS A 682 5.89 23.08 -4.23
N ARG A 683 4.62 23.12 -4.60
CA ARG A 683 3.53 22.45 -3.87
C ARG A 683 2.73 21.58 -4.82
N TYR A 684 2.62 20.29 -4.50
CA TYR A 684 1.79 19.29 -5.15
C TYR A 684 0.56 19.01 -4.30
N GLN A 685 -0.60 19.52 -4.69
CA GLN A 685 -1.85 19.35 -3.93
C GLN A 685 -2.78 18.35 -4.61
N PHE A 686 -3.21 17.33 -3.88
CA PHE A 686 -4.06 16.27 -4.37
C PHE A 686 -5.52 16.45 -3.93
N SER A 687 -6.44 16.14 -4.83
CA SER A 687 -7.87 16.09 -4.55
C SER A 687 -8.55 15.02 -5.42
N ALA A 688 -9.74 14.59 -5.03
CA ALA A 688 -10.56 13.69 -5.83
C ALA A 688 -11.82 14.43 -6.33
N TRP A 689 -12.01 14.45 -7.66
CA TRP A 689 -13.16 15.12 -8.27
C TRP A 689 -14.18 14.10 -8.76
N LYS A 690 -15.44 14.34 -8.45
CA LYS A 690 -16.54 13.46 -8.89
C LYS A 690 -16.90 13.68 -10.38
N ASP A 691 -16.69 14.90 -10.93
CA ASP A 691 -16.98 15.23 -12.33
C ASP A 691 -16.33 16.55 -12.77
N LEU A 692 -15.66 16.59 -13.92
CA LEU A 692 -15.13 17.83 -14.53
C LEU A 692 -16.26 18.79 -15.00
N LYS A 693 -17.47 18.28 -15.21
CA LYS A 693 -18.59 19.04 -15.81
C LYS A 693 -19.30 20.01 -14.84
N LYS A 694 -18.98 20.03 -13.55
CA LYS A 694 -19.71 20.80 -12.53
C LYS A 694 -19.03 22.05 -11.97
N LYS A 695 -17.93 22.51 -12.56
CA LYS A 695 -17.36 23.83 -12.22
C LYS A 695 -17.02 24.57 -13.52
N LYS A 696 -17.98 25.33 -14.04
CA LYS A 696 -17.76 26.45 -14.94
C LYS A 696 -17.46 27.70 -14.11
#